data_c3a4a141158d026d5dc8174366029467
#
_entry.id   c3a4a141158d026d5dc8174366029467
#
_cell.length_a   1.000
_cell.length_b   1.000
_cell.length_c   1.000
_cell.angle_alpha   90.00
_cell.angle_beta   90.00
_cell.angle_gamma   90.00
#
_symmetry.space_group_name_H-M   'P 1'
#
loop_
_entity.id
_entity.type
_entity.pdbx_description
1 polymer ?
#
loop_
_entity_poly.entity_id
_entity_poly.type
_entity_poly.pdbx_seq_one_letter_code
_entity_poly.pdbx_strand_id
1 'polypeptide(L)'
;MRLVIAEKPSVAQSIAAVLGAKSRHDGYLEGSGYIVSWCFGHLAELADASVYNADDAKWTLAALPIIPISFRFIVRSEKQKQFDILRELMRREDVAEVVNACDAGREGELIFRTVYCLAGCSKPILRLWISSMEDDAIRSGFQQLKSGRDYDGLHQSALCRAKADWLVGINATRYFSLTYGRTLNIGRVMSPTLALLVQREAEISAFAAEPFYTVQLDCGFPATTDRMKDRKDADAIANACKGKAVTIKSVERKEKSEKAPALYDLTFLQRDANRVLGYTSQQTLDYLQALYEKKLCTYPRTDSRFLTDDMEGSVSGLVAAAAAVCGMEKPPTICAKQVCSSKKVTDHHAIVPTISAEKVDMASLPLGEREVLKLAARGLLRAVDEPHRYAETVITVDCAGQSFTAKGKTVLAPGWKRYEQEQAEAVPALPVVTDNQTLSVSAASVKTGKTTPPKHFTEDTLLAAMENAGKEDMPDDAERKGIGTPATRSGIIEKLVSSGFVERRKSKKITNLLPTSTGTALITVLPEQLQSPQLTAEWEHRLKEIERGEIASASFMDGIAAMLNELVQTYKPIPGAEVLFPSGREVVGKCPRCGAEVTESQKGFFCENRACSFVLWKNSRFFTAKKKVLTKSLAAALLKNGRAPLKGCYSEKTGKTYDASVLLEDDGQRTGYKMVFDNG
;
A
#
# COMPACT_ATOMS: atom_id res chain seq x y z
N MET A 1 -18.33 37.50 4.57
CA MET A 1 -17.97 36.26 5.30
C MET A 1 -16.82 35.56 4.63
N ARG A 2 -16.11 34.67 5.33
CA ARG A 2 -15.10 33.74 4.73
C ARG A 2 -15.70 32.35 4.64
N LEU A 3 -15.62 31.75 3.46
CA LEU A 3 -16.00 30.35 3.24
C LEU A 3 -14.77 29.46 3.41
N VAL A 4 -14.80 28.54 4.37
CA VAL A 4 -13.74 27.58 4.65
C VAL A 4 -14.19 26.22 4.13
N ILE A 5 -13.34 25.57 3.30
CA ILE A 5 -13.65 24.26 2.73
C ILE A 5 -12.58 23.26 3.18
N ALA A 6 -12.99 22.31 4.01
CA ALA A 6 -12.15 21.22 4.48
C ALA A 6 -12.29 19.97 3.60
N GLU A 7 -11.37 19.04 3.70
CA GLU A 7 -11.42 17.79 2.94
C GLU A 7 -12.52 16.84 3.44
N LYS A 8 -12.80 16.85 4.76
CA LYS A 8 -13.71 15.92 5.42
C LYS A 8 -14.62 16.62 6.43
N PRO A 9 -15.81 16.05 6.71
CA PRO A 9 -16.75 16.63 7.70
C PRO A 9 -16.15 16.78 9.10
N SER A 10 -15.38 15.80 9.58
CA SER A 10 -14.74 15.80 10.90
C SER A 10 -13.77 16.97 11.07
N VAL A 11 -12.94 17.20 10.04
CA VAL A 11 -12.00 18.34 9.99
C VAL A 11 -12.76 19.67 9.98
N ALA A 12 -13.81 19.77 9.16
CA ALA A 12 -14.66 20.97 9.11
C ALA A 12 -15.30 21.29 10.48
N GLN A 13 -15.81 20.29 11.19
CA GLN A 13 -16.39 20.44 12.52
C GLN A 13 -15.36 20.94 13.54
N SER A 14 -14.14 20.42 13.51
CA SER A 14 -13.05 20.88 14.38
C SER A 14 -12.69 22.34 14.11
N ILE A 15 -12.56 22.71 12.84
CA ILE A 15 -12.29 24.10 12.44
C ILE A 15 -13.45 25.02 12.83
N ALA A 16 -14.70 24.62 12.56
CA ALA A 16 -15.89 25.39 12.89
C ALA A 16 -16.03 25.68 14.41
N ALA A 17 -15.70 24.66 15.23
CA ALA A 17 -15.73 24.83 16.70
C ALA A 17 -14.75 25.91 17.17
N VAL A 18 -13.52 25.90 16.62
CA VAL A 18 -12.48 26.89 16.97
C VAL A 18 -12.83 28.28 16.46
N LEU A 19 -13.43 28.39 15.26
CA LEU A 19 -13.82 29.68 14.66
C LEU A 19 -15.15 30.22 15.19
N GLY A 20 -15.89 29.44 15.97
CA GLY A 20 -17.18 29.85 16.52
C GLY A 20 -18.35 29.75 15.52
N ALA A 21 -18.21 29.00 14.44
CA ALA A 21 -19.29 28.72 13.48
C ALA A 21 -20.18 27.58 14.02
N LYS A 22 -21.23 27.94 14.79
CA LYS A 22 -22.04 27.00 15.57
C LYS A 22 -23.40 26.67 14.96
N SER A 23 -23.93 27.51 14.05
CA SER A 23 -25.22 27.26 13.38
C SER A 23 -25.08 26.14 12.37
N ARG A 24 -25.78 25.04 12.57
CA ARG A 24 -25.70 23.84 11.72
C ARG A 24 -26.71 23.90 10.60
N HIS A 25 -26.25 23.70 9.38
CA HIS A 25 -27.06 23.61 8.17
C HIS A 25 -26.75 22.27 7.45
N ASP A 26 -27.53 21.97 6.41
CA ASP A 26 -27.24 20.80 5.57
C ASP A 26 -25.94 21.05 4.77
N GLY A 27 -24.91 20.28 5.06
CA GLY A 27 -23.61 20.35 4.39
C GLY A 27 -22.65 21.47 4.85
N TYR A 28 -22.99 22.31 5.85
CA TYR A 28 -22.09 23.33 6.37
C TYR A 28 -22.46 23.81 7.78
N LEU A 29 -21.54 24.56 8.40
CA LEU A 29 -21.75 25.28 9.65
C LEU A 29 -21.51 26.78 9.43
N GLU A 30 -22.25 27.68 10.13
CA GLU A 30 -22.14 29.11 9.94
C GLU A 30 -22.07 29.83 11.30
N GLY A 31 -21.34 30.94 11.39
CA GLY A 31 -21.26 31.80 12.57
C GLY A 31 -19.95 32.58 12.63
N SER A 32 -19.93 33.62 13.45
CA SER A 32 -18.73 34.45 13.71
C SER A 32 -18.01 34.97 12.46
N GLY A 33 -18.73 35.19 11.35
CA GLY A 33 -18.13 35.67 10.10
C GLY A 33 -17.58 34.58 9.19
N TYR A 34 -17.77 33.31 9.57
CA TYR A 34 -17.31 32.15 8.81
C TYR A 34 -18.47 31.25 8.40
N ILE A 35 -18.30 30.63 7.22
CA ILE A 35 -19.06 29.48 6.75
C ILE A 35 -18.03 28.35 6.60
N VAL A 36 -18.25 27.22 7.26
CA VAL A 36 -17.33 26.08 7.21
C VAL A 36 -18.06 24.89 6.59
N SER A 37 -17.61 24.48 5.43
CA SER A 37 -18.13 23.35 4.68
C SER A 37 -17.01 22.34 4.39
N TRP A 38 -17.32 21.27 3.68
CA TRP A 38 -16.38 20.17 3.43
C TRP A 38 -16.61 19.51 2.09
N CYS A 39 -15.57 18.85 1.63
CA CYS A 39 -15.63 17.77 0.65
C CYS A 39 -15.87 16.42 1.37
N PHE A 40 -15.98 15.36 0.61
CA PHE A 40 -15.90 13.96 1.06
C PHE A 40 -14.71 13.30 0.32
N GLY A 41 -13.49 13.86 0.47
CA GLY A 41 -12.38 13.61 -0.41
C GLY A 41 -12.66 14.15 -1.83
N HIS A 42 -12.24 13.45 -2.87
CA HIS A 42 -12.56 13.86 -4.25
C HIS A 42 -14.08 13.83 -4.52
N LEU A 43 -14.66 14.98 -4.77
CA LEU A 43 -16.05 15.11 -5.24
C LEU A 43 -16.17 14.90 -6.75
N ALA A 44 -15.09 15.17 -7.49
CA ALA A 44 -15.01 15.02 -8.92
C ALA A 44 -13.81 14.16 -9.32
N GLU A 45 -13.87 13.58 -10.50
CA GLU A 45 -12.84 12.75 -11.10
C GLU A 45 -12.65 13.10 -12.58
N LEU A 46 -11.53 12.69 -13.17
CA LEU A 46 -11.34 12.81 -14.61
C LEU A 46 -12.39 11.95 -15.33
N ALA A 47 -13.00 12.52 -16.35
CA ALA A 47 -14.05 11.88 -17.12
C ALA A 47 -13.55 10.59 -17.79
N ASP A 48 -14.45 9.62 -17.94
CA ASP A 48 -14.18 8.42 -18.75
C ASP A 48 -13.95 8.79 -20.22
N ALA A 49 -13.25 7.91 -20.95
CA ALA A 49 -12.95 8.12 -22.37
C ALA A 49 -14.20 8.38 -23.23
N SER A 50 -15.33 7.74 -22.91
CA SER A 50 -16.61 7.90 -23.60
C SER A 50 -17.18 9.33 -23.55
N VAL A 51 -16.72 10.17 -22.60
CA VAL A 51 -17.11 11.59 -22.52
C VAL A 51 -16.41 12.44 -23.58
N TYR A 52 -15.22 12.01 -24.00
CA TYR A 52 -14.45 12.70 -25.06
C TYR A 52 -14.87 12.23 -26.45
N ASN A 53 -15.10 10.94 -26.62
CA ASN A 53 -15.61 10.33 -27.84
C ASN A 53 -16.55 9.15 -27.45
N ALA A 54 -17.80 9.18 -27.90
CA ALA A 54 -18.80 8.15 -27.59
C ALA A 54 -18.36 6.75 -28.05
N ASP A 55 -17.61 6.62 -29.14
CA ASP A 55 -17.10 5.36 -29.66
C ASP A 55 -16.08 4.71 -28.70
N ASP A 56 -15.41 5.51 -27.88
CA ASP A 56 -14.47 5.03 -26.86
C ASP A 56 -15.15 4.33 -25.66
N ALA A 57 -16.47 4.31 -25.62
CA ALA A 57 -17.21 3.43 -24.69
C ALA A 57 -16.90 1.95 -24.96
N LYS A 58 -16.65 1.59 -26.23
CA LYS A 58 -16.20 0.25 -26.63
C LYS A 58 -14.68 0.23 -26.71
N TRP A 59 -14.09 -0.76 -26.10
CA TRP A 59 -12.65 -0.94 -26.18
C TRP A 59 -12.26 -1.53 -27.53
N THR A 60 -11.46 -0.82 -28.30
CA THR A 60 -10.90 -1.27 -29.57
C THR A 60 -9.43 -0.85 -29.67
N LEU A 61 -8.61 -1.64 -30.35
CA LEU A 61 -7.20 -1.30 -30.55
C LEU A 61 -7.05 -0.08 -31.46
N ALA A 62 -7.96 0.09 -32.42
CA ALA A 62 -7.92 1.21 -33.37
C ALA A 62 -8.16 2.59 -32.72
N ALA A 63 -8.77 2.62 -31.54
CA ALA A 63 -9.02 3.87 -30.80
C ALA A 63 -7.80 4.30 -29.94
N LEU A 64 -6.75 3.49 -29.85
CA LEU A 64 -5.60 3.76 -28.97
C LEU A 64 -4.44 4.41 -29.74
N PRO A 65 -3.69 5.35 -29.12
CA PRO A 65 -3.90 5.82 -27.77
C PRO A 65 -4.99 6.91 -27.65
N ILE A 66 -5.75 6.89 -26.54
CA ILE A 66 -6.72 7.92 -26.20
C ILE A 66 -6.00 9.06 -25.51
N ILE A 67 -5.88 10.20 -26.17
CA ILE A 67 -5.20 11.41 -25.67
C ILE A 67 -6.14 12.60 -25.87
N PRO A 68 -6.92 12.99 -24.83
CA PRO A 68 -7.85 14.12 -24.95
C PRO A 68 -7.11 15.44 -25.17
N ILE A 69 -7.61 16.28 -26.09
CA ILE A 69 -7.10 17.63 -26.32
C ILE A 69 -7.28 18.49 -25.06
N SER A 70 -8.41 18.32 -24.38
CA SER A 70 -8.68 18.97 -23.09
C SER A 70 -9.29 17.99 -22.12
N PHE A 71 -8.72 17.92 -20.92
CA PHE A 71 -9.23 17.07 -19.85
C PHE A 71 -10.46 17.69 -19.18
N ARG A 72 -11.45 16.87 -18.87
CA ARG A 72 -12.67 17.26 -18.18
C ARG A 72 -12.77 16.55 -16.85
N PHE A 73 -13.14 17.29 -15.81
CA PHE A 73 -13.56 16.72 -14.54
C PHE A 73 -15.09 16.63 -14.51
N ILE A 74 -15.59 15.56 -13.94
CA ILE A 74 -17.03 15.33 -13.71
C ILE A 74 -17.28 15.07 -12.24
N VAL A 75 -18.37 15.62 -11.73
CA VAL A 75 -18.78 15.36 -10.34
C VAL A 75 -19.34 13.94 -10.26
N ARG A 76 -18.92 13.18 -9.26
CA ARG A 76 -19.44 11.83 -9.00
C ARG A 76 -20.92 11.93 -8.59
N SER A 77 -21.76 11.08 -9.18
CA SER A 77 -23.21 11.14 -8.97
C SER A 77 -23.61 11.07 -7.51
N GLU A 78 -22.94 10.22 -6.73
CA GLU A 78 -23.18 10.05 -5.29
C GLU A 78 -22.68 11.23 -4.43
N LYS A 79 -21.90 12.15 -5.00
CA LYS A 79 -21.36 13.36 -4.36
C LYS A 79 -22.03 14.65 -4.84
N GLN A 80 -22.96 14.55 -5.79
CA GLN A 80 -23.58 15.70 -6.45
C GLN A 80 -24.21 16.68 -5.43
N LYS A 81 -24.92 16.15 -4.43
CA LYS A 81 -25.57 17.00 -3.40
C LYS A 81 -24.58 17.92 -2.69
N GLN A 82 -23.45 17.39 -2.24
CA GLN A 82 -22.45 18.19 -1.54
C GLN A 82 -21.75 19.19 -2.45
N PHE A 83 -21.50 18.80 -3.71
CA PHE A 83 -20.95 19.72 -4.70
C PHE A 83 -21.89 20.90 -4.96
N ASP A 84 -23.20 20.66 -5.08
CA ASP A 84 -24.20 21.71 -5.29
C ASP A 84 -24.25 22.69 -4.10
N ILE A 85 -24.19 22.18 -2.87
CA ILE A 85 -24.08 23.02 -1.66
C ILE A 85 -22.82 23.91 -1.73
N LEU A 86 -21.65 23.35 -2.02
CA LEU A 86 -20.41 24.11 -2.12
C LEU A 86 -20.47 25.16 -3.22
N ARG A 87 -21.06 24.84 -4.37
CA ARG A 87 -21.25 25.77 -5.48
C ARG A 87 -22.17 26.93 -5.10
N GLU A 88 -23.27 26.69 -4.38
CA GLU A 88 -24.17 27.72 -3.89
C GLU A 88 -23.48 28.62 -2.85
N LEU A 89 -22.75 28.04 -1.89
CA LEU A 89 -21.97 28.77 -0.90
C LEU A 89 -20.91 29.68 -1.54
N MET A 90 -20.20 29.20 -2.56
CA MET A 90 -19.21 29.98 -3.31
C MET A 90 -19.84 31.15 -4.07
N ARG A 91 -21.12 31.06 -4.45
CA ARG A 91 -21.86 32.11 -5.17
C ARG A 91 -22.50 33.16 -4.27
N ARG A 92 -22.57 32.90 -2.96
CA ARG A 92 -23.16 33.86 -2.00
C ARG A 92 -22.47 35.23 -2.09
N GLU A 93 -23.21 36.31 -2.19
CA GLU A 93 -22.68 37.67 -2.32
C GLU A 93 -21.92 38.13 -1.08
N ASP A 94 -22.34 37.67 0.11
CA ASP A 94 -21.70 37.99 1.38
C ASP A 94 -20.40 37.23 1.64
N VAL A 95 -20.02 36.23 0.81
CA VAL A 95 -18.75 35.53 0.85
C VAL A 95 -17.72 36.34 0.05
N ALA A 96 -16.72 36.88 0.70
CA ALA A 96 -15.65 37.66 0.08
C ALA A 96 -14.46 36.80 -0.36
N GLU A 97 -14.13 35.78 0.39
CA GLU A 97 -12.92 34.94 0.20
C GLU A 97 -13.25 33.47 0.47
N VAL A 98 -12.50 32.58 -0.17
CA VAL A 98 -12.60 31.13 0.03
C VAL A 98 -11.28 30.61 0.60
N VAL A 99 -11.34 29.96 1.76
CA VAL A 99 -10.17 29.35 2.40
C VAL A 99 -10.10 27.86 2.04
N ASN A 100 -9.04 27.47 1.38
CA ASN A 100 -8.70 26.07 1.20
C ASN A 100 -8.14 25.52 2.52
N ALA A 101 -8.93 24.72 3.21
CA ALA A 101 -8.58 24.01 4.44
C ALA A 101 -8.58 22.48 4.23
N CYS A 102 -8.44 22.03 2.98
CA CYS A 102 -8.14 20.63 2.70
C CYS A 102 -6.72 20.28 3.20
N ASP A 103 -6.46 18.99 3.33
CA ASP A 103 -5.19 18.49 3.84
C ASP A 103 -4.00 19.19 3.16
N ALA A 104 -2.98 19.53 3.93
CA ALA A 104 -1.80 20.21 3.41
C ALA A 104 -0.98 19.24 2.55
N GLY A 105 -0.93 19.48 1.24
CA GLY A 105 -0.27 18.63 0.26
C GLY A 105 -0.91 18.72 -1.13
N ARG A 106 -0.28 18.05 -2.11
CA ARG A 106 -0.73 18.01 -3.51
C ARG A 106 -2.17 17.54 -3.67
N GLU A 107 -2.57 16.53 -2.90
CA GLU A 107 -3.90 15.93 -3.00
C GLU A 107 -4.99 16.89 -2.54
N GLY A 108 -4.81 17.51 -1.35
CA GLY A 108 -5.77 18.50 -0.83
C GLY A 108 -5.87 19.73 -1.73
N GLU A 109 -4.77 20.15 -2.36
CA GLU A 109 -4.79 21.22 -3.35
C GLU A 109 -5.61 20.84 -4.59
N LEU A 110 -5.42 19.61 -5.11
CA LEU A 110 -6.17 19.10 -6.26
C LEU A 110 -7.67 18.99 -5.95
N ILE A 111 -8.04 18.44 -4.78
CA ILE A 111 -9.43 18.29 -4.35
C ILE A 111 -10.12 19.65 -4.33
N PHE A 112 -9.53 20.62 -3.64
CA PHE A 112 -10.10 21.95 -3.50
C PHE A 112 -10.22 22.67 -4.84
N ARG A 113 -9.11 22.76 -5.61
CA ARG A 113 -9.07 23.49 -6.89
C ARG A 113 -10.01 22.92 -7.93
N THR A 114 -10.16 21.58 -7.95
CA THR A 114 -11.11 20.93 -8.86
C THR A 114 -12.53 21.36 -8.55
N VAL A 115 -12.94 21.37 -7.28
CA VAL A 115 -14.28 21.82 -6.87
C VAL A 115 -14.48 23.31 -7.14
N TYR A 116 -13.49 24.13 -6.81
CA TYR A 116 -13.50 25.57 -7.03
C TYR A 116 -13.68 25.92 -8.53
N CYS A 117 -12.92 25.28 -9.41
CA CYS A 117 -13.03 25.48 -10.86
C CYS A 117 -14.38 25.01 -11.41
N LEU A 118 -14.85 23.82 -11.02
CA LEU A 118 -16.14 23.27 -11.45
C LEU A 118 -17.33 24.10 -10.98
N ALA A 119 -17.22 24.73 -9.79
CA ALA A 119 -18.24 25.65 -9.28
C ALA A 119 -18.27 26.98 -10.04
N GLY A 120 -17.25 27.27 -10.87
CA GLY A 120 -17.09 28.55 -11.59
C GLY A 120 -16.85 29.72 -10.64
N CYS A 121 -16.16 29.47 -9.52
CA CYS A 121 -15.84 30.50 -8.53
C CYS A 121 -14.64 31.35 -9.01
N SER A 122 -14.69 32.66 -8.76
CA SER A 122 -13.61 33.61 -9.06
C SER A 122 -13.14 34.42 -7.86
N LYS A 123 -13.62 34.07 -6.65
CA LYS A 123 -13.28 34.79 -5.42
C LYS A 123 -11.84 34.51 -4.99
N PRO A 124 -11.17 35.42 -4.27
CA PRO A 124 -9.82 35.19 -3.78
C PRO A 124 -9.70 33.89 -2.95
N ILE A 125 -8.62 33.13 -3.20
CA ILE A 125 -8.31 31.92 -2.45
C ILE A 125 -7.26 32.23 -1.40
N LEU A 126 -7.51 31.79 -0.17
CA LEU A 126 -6.54 31.71 0.91
C LEU A 126 -6.25 30.25 1.23
N ARG A 127 -5.06 29.96 1.76
CA ARG A 127 -4.62 28.61 2.10
C ARG A 127 -4.32 28.49 3.59
N LEU A 128 -5.02 27.58 4.25
CA LEU A 128 -4.69 27.09 5.59
C LEU A 128 -3.72 25.90 5.47
N TRP A 129 -2.53 25.99 6.09
CA TRP A 129 -1.53 24.94 6.09
C TRP A 129 -1.19 24.55 7.51
N ILE A 130 -1.72 23.43 8.00
CA ILE A 130 -1.52 22.93 9.36
C ILE A 130 -1.27 21.43 9.37
N SER A 131 -0.45 20.97 10.31
CA SER A 131 -0.08 19.56 10.49
C SER A 131 -0.76 18.91 11.71
N SER A 132 -1.54 19.67 12.47
CA SER A 132 -2.30 19.19 13.63
C SER A 132 -3.70 19.80 13.65
N MET A 133 -4.66 19.04 14.20
CA MET A 133 -6.04 19.49 14.39
C MET A 133 -6.31 20.02 15.82
N GLU A 134 -5.27 20.20 16.62
CA GLU A 134 -5.41 20.86 17.94
C GLU A 134 -5.88 22.30 17.78
N ASP A 135 -6.64 22.76 18.75
CA ASP A 135 -7.30 24.08 18.68
C ASP A 135 -6.31 25.24 18.48
N ASP A 136 -5.14 25.14 19.12
CA ASP A 136 -4.10 26.18 19.01
C ASP A 136 -3.41 26.16 17.64
N ALA A 137 -3.22 24.98 17.05
CA ALA A 137 -2.70 24.86 15.69
C ALA A 137 -3.67 25.48 14.67
N ILE A 138 -4.98 25.23 14.82
CA ILE A 138 -6.01 25.83 13.97
C ILE A 138 -6.02 27.36 14.14
N ARG A 139 -6.02 27.89 15.37
CA ARG A 139 -6.00 29.36 15.63
C ARG A 139 -4.77 30.02 15.01
N SER A 140 -3.59 29.46 15.23
CA SER A 140 -2.33 29.96 14.67
C SER A 140 -2.34 29.91 13.14
N GLY A 141 -2.83 28.82 12.55
CA GLY A 141 -2.95 28.68 11.11
C GLY A 141 -3.87 29.72 10.47
N PHE A 142 -5.00 30.06 11.12
CA PHE A 142 -5.91 31.12 10.62
C PHE A 142 -5.34 32.54 10.76
N GLN A 143 -4.37 32.74 11.64
CA GLN A 143 -3.62 34.00 11.73
C GLN A 143 -2.54 34.10 10.63
N GLN A 144 -2.14 33.01 10.03
CA GLN A 144 -1.04 32.91 9.06
C GLN A 144 -1.51 32.39 7.69
N LEU A 145 -2.77 32.66 7.31
CA LEU A 145 -3.29 32.28 5.99
C LEU A 145 -2.43 32.87 4.88
N LYS A 146 -2.06 32.05 3.91
CA LYS A 146 -1.29 32.45 2.75
C LYS A 146 -2.16 32.64 1.53
N SER A 147 -1.65 33.36 0.52
CA SER A 147 -2.33 33.47 -0.77
C SER A 147 -2.44 32.11 -1.45
N GLY A 148 -3.61 31.79 -2.03
CA GLY A 148 -3.76 30.58 -2.84
C GLY A 148 -2.81 30.54 -4.03
N ARG A 149 -2.37 31.69 -4.54
CA ARG A 149 -1.41 31.79 -5.68
C ARG A 149 -0.05 31.20 -5.35
N ASP A 150 0.36 31.22 -4.08
CA ASP A 150 1.64 30.64 -3.65
C ASP A 150 1.68 29.11 -3.85
N TYR A 151 0.52 28.49 -4.09
CA TYR A 151 0.32 27.05 -4.29
C TYR A 151 -0.07 26.67 -5.74
N ASP A 152 0.01 27.61 -6.70
CA ASP A 152 -0.34 27.33 -8.10
C ASP A 152 0.58 26.29 -8.72
N GLY A 153 1.90 26.32 -8.42
CA GLY A 153 2.85 25.29 -8.84
C GLY A 153 2.52 23.92 -8.30
N LEU A 154 2.17 23.84 -7.00
CA LEU A 154 1.74 22.61 -6.36
C LEU A 154 0.48 22.03 -7.01
N HIS A 155 -0.51 22.89 -7.31
CA HIS A 155 -1.72 22.50 -8.04
C HIS A 155 -1.41 21.97 -9.45
N GLN A 156 -0.54 22.65 -10.22
CA GLN A 156 -0.14 22.22 -11.55
C GLN A 156 0.55 20.85 -11.52
N SER A 157 1.45 20.65 -10.59
CA SER A 157 2.11 19.35 -10.36
C SER A 157 1.09 18.25 -10.08
N ALA A 158 0.15 18.48 -9.15
CA ALA A 158 -0.93 17.54 -8.81
C ALA A 158 -1.82 17.21 -10.01
N LEU A 159 -2.20 18.22 -10.78
CA LEU A 159 -3.04 18.08 -11.98
C LEU A 159 -2.33 17.29 -13.09
N CYS A 160 -1.05 17.58 -13.35
CA CYS A 160 -0.24 16.83 -14.30
C CYS A 160 -0.12 15.36 -13.91
N ARG A 161 0.15 15.08 -12.64
CA ARG A 161 0.18 13.70 -12.11
C ARG A 161 -1.13 12.97 -12.35
N ALA A 162 -2.27 13.58 -11.99
CA ALA A 162 -3.58 12.96 -12.17
C ALA A 162 -3.88 12.65 -13.64
N LYS A 163 -3.58 13.59 -14.55
CA LYS A 163 -3.75 13.40 -16.01
C LYS A 163 -2.85 12.31 -16.56
N ALA A 164 -1.58 12.30 -16.17
CA ALA A 164 -0.61 11.32 -16.64
C ALA A 164 -0.94 9.89 -16.12
N ASP A 165 -1.31 9.74 -14.85
CA ASP A 165 -1.76 8.46 -14.30
C ASP A 165 -3.05 7.97 -14.99
N TRP A 166 -3.97 8.87 -15.35
CA TRP A 166 -5.17 8.54 -16.13
C TRP A 166 -4.80 8.07 -17.54
N LEU A 167 -3.92 8.78 -18.25
CA LEU A 167 -3.49 8.45 -19.61
C LEU A 167 -2.83 7.07 -19.66
N VAL A 168 -1.87 6.80 -18.78
CA VAL A 168 -1.20 5.49 -18.72
C VAL A 168 -2.18 4.40 -18.31
N GLY A 169 -2.99 4.67 -17.28
CA GLY A 169 -3.97 3.72 -16.78
C GLY A 169 -4.96 3.27 -17.85
N ILE A 170 -5.56 4.19 -18.58
CA ILE A 170 -6.58 3.85 -19.59
C ILE A 170 -5.98 3.19 -20.82
N ASN A 171 -4.88 3.75 -21.36
CA ASN A 171 -4.29 3.28 -22.60
C ASN A 171 -3.61 1.91 -22.43
N ALA A 172 -2.73 1.78 -21.44
CA ALA A 172 -2.05 0.50 -21.20
C ALA A 172 -3.05 -0.59 -20.76
N THR A 173 -4.00 -0.28 -19.86
CA THR A 173 -5.02 -1.26 -19.45
C THR A 173 -5.83 -1.75 -20.64
N ARG A 174 -6.33 -0.86 -21.49
CA ARG A 174 -7.13 -1.25 -22.68
C ARG A 174 -6.29 -2.02 -23.69
N TYR A 175 -5.08 -1.54 -24.00
CA TYR A 175 -4.19 -2.14 -24.98
C TYR A 175 -3.86 -3.59 -24.62
N PHE A 176 -3.33 -3.84 -23.42
CA PHE A 176 -2.95 -5.18 -22.99
C PHE A 176 -4.17 -6.07 -22.72
N SER A 177 -5.27 -5.52 -22.22
CA SER A 177 -6.51 -6.30 -22.02
C SER A 177 -7.10 -6.79 -23.34
N LEU A 178 -7.06 -5.96 -24.39
CA LEU A 178 -7.54 -6.35 -25.71
C LEU A 178 -6.60 -7.36 -26.37
N THR A 179 -5.29 -7.14 -26.23
CA THR A 179 -4.25 -8.01 -26.82
C THR A 179 -4.33 -9.42 -26.24
N TYR A 180 -4.50 -9.55 -24.91
CA TYR A 180 -4.45 -10.84 -24.23
C TYR A 180 -5.83 -11.38 -23.80
N GLY A 181 -6.92 -10.71 -24.19
CA GLY A 181 -8.28 -11.21 -23.99
C GLY A 181 -8.80 -11.24 -22.56
N ARG A 182 -8.11 -10.60 -21.61
CA ARG A 182 -8.46 -10.54 -20.18
C ARG A 182 -8.26 -9.13 -19.64
N THR A 183 -9.10 -8.70 -18.69
CA THR A 183 -8.90 -7.40 -18.03
C THR A 183 -7.59 -7.40 -17.26
N LEU A 184 -6.65 -6.56 -17.68
CA LEU A 184 -5.32 -6.39 -17.12
C LEU A 184 -5.15 -4.94 -16.68
N ASN A 185 -5.38 -4.68 -15.40
CA ASN A 185 -5.21 -3.34 -14.84
C ASN A 185 -3.71 -3.00 -14.75
N ILE A 186 -3.31 -1.93 -15.42
CA ILE A 186 -1.93 -1.47 -15.47
C ILE A 186 -1.87 -0.04 -14.91
N GLY A 187 -0.78 0.26 -14.22
CA GLY A 187 -0.55 1.59 -13.67
C GLY A 187 0.91 1.79 -13.29
N ARG A 188 1.36 3.03 -13.40
CA ARG A 188 2.74 3.47 -13.22
C ARG A 188 3.40 2.99 -11.91
N VAL A 189 2.65 2.94 -10.81
CA VAL A 189 3.15 2.47 -9.51
C VAL A 189 2.81 1.00 -9.28
N MET A 190 1.63 0.57 -9.74
CA MET A 190 1.12 -0.78 -9.54
C MET A 190 1.95 -1.84 -10.25
N SER A 191 2.33 -1.60 -11.51
CA SER A 191 3.08 -2.57 -12.31
C SER A 191 4.51 -2.80 -11.79
N PRO A 192 5.32 -1.77 -11.46
CA PRO A 192 6.61 -1.97 -10.83
C PRO A 192 6.53 -2.65 -9.45
N THR A 193 5.49 -2.36 -8.67
CA THR A 193 5.27 -3.04 -7.38
C THR A 193 5.00 -4.54 -7.59
N LEU A 194 4.21 -4.90 -8.59
CA LEU A 194 3.98 -6.30 -8.96
C LEU A 194 5.26 -6.97 -9.48
N ALA A 195 6.07 -6.24 -10.25
CA ALA A 195 7.36 -6.74 -10.76
C ALA A 195 8.32 -7.12 -9.62
N LEU A 196 8.39 -6.31 -8.55
CA LEU A 196 9.18 -6.66 -7.35
C LEU A 196 8.75 -8.00 -6.73
N LEU A 197 7.44 -8.24 -6.64
CA LEU A 197 6.91 -9.50 -6.11
C LEU A 197 7.25 -10.68 -7.01
N VAL A 198 7.07 -10.53 -8.32
CA VAL A 198 7.36 -11.60 -9.31
C VAL A 198 8.84 -11.92 -9.33
N GLN A 199 9.71 -10.93 -9.32
CA GLN A 199 11.15 -11.11 -9.25
C GLN A 199 11.58 -11.86 -7.99
N ARG A 200 11.02 -11.49 -6.82
CA ARG A 200 11.30 -12.18 -5.55
C ARG A 200 10.93 -13.67 -5.61
N GLU A 201 9.79 -14.02 -6.16
CA GLU A 201 9.37 -15.41 -6.29
C GLU A 201 10.24 -16.18 -7.31
N ALA A 202 10.70 -15.51 -8.36
CA ALA A 202 11.68 -16.09 -9.28
C ALA A 202 13.03 -16.37 -8.58
N GLU A 203 13.54 -15.43 -7.77
CA GLU A 203 14.75 -15.62 -6.96
C GLU A 203 14.61 -16.80 -5.99
N ILE A 204 13.46 -16.92 -5.31
CA ILE A 204 13.18 -18.03 -4.40
C ILE A 204 13.13 -19.36 -5.16
N SER A 205 12.47 -19.39 -6.31
CA SER A 205 12.31 -20.61 -7.13
C SER A 205 13.62 -21.07 -7.76
N ALA A 206 14.49 -20.13 -8.12
CA ALA A 206 15.80 -20.44 -8.72
C ALA A 206 16.87 -20.77 -7.66
N PHE A 207 16.56 -20.58 -6.36
CA PHE A 207 17.52 -20.73 -5.29
C PHE A 207 17.87 -22.21 -5.06
N ALA A 208 19.15 -22.54 -5.17
CA ALA A 208 19.70 -23.84 -4.81
C ALA A 208 20.36 -23.76 -3.42
N ALA A 209 19.85 -24.53 -2.48
CA ALA A 209 20.39 -24.55 -1.13
C ALA A 209 21.75 -25.29 -1.09
N GLU A 210 22.79 -24.59 -0.69
CA GLU A 210 24.14 -25.15 -0.51
C GLU A 210 24.37 -25.50 0.96
N PRO A 211 24.90 -26.71 1.26
CA PRO A 211 25.31 -27.05 2.61
C PRO A 211 26.56 -26.29 3.00
N PHE A 212 26.68 -25.95 4.27
CA PHE A 212 27.92 -25.47 4.88
C PHE A 212 28.13 -26.13 6.23
N TYR A 213 29.36 -26.15 6.68
CA TYR A 213 29.78 -26.79 7.90
C TYR A 213 30.55 -25.80 8.78
N THR A 214 30.34 -25.87 10.11
CA THR A 214 31.13 -25.17 11.09
C THR A 214 31.49 -26.14 12.20
N VAL A 215 32.67 -25.97 12.80
CA VAL A 215 33.05 -26.73 13.99
C VAL A 215 32.76 -25.88 15.22
N GLN A 216 32.02 -26.41 16.15
CA GLN A 216 31.74 -25.80 17.44
C GLN A 216 32.52 -26.52 18.52
N LEU A 217 33.34 -25.79 19.26
CA LEU A 217 33.96 -26.25 20.51
C LEU A 217 33.14 -25.75 21.69
N ASP A 218 33.11 -26.57 22.73
CA ASP A 218 32.70 -26.16 24.06
C ASP A 218 33.95 -26.15 24.98
N CYS A 219 34.35 -24.95 25.37
CA CYS A 219 35.50 -24.70 26.25
C CYS A 219 35.09 -23.88 27.50
N GLY A 220 33.88 -24.10 28.01
CA GLY A 220 33.22 -23.27 29.01
C GLY A 220 32.34 -22.18 28.37
N PHE A 221 32.45 -22.03 27.09
CA PHE A 221 31.60 -21.23 26.21
C PHE A 221 31.68 -21.79 24.78
N PRO A 222 30.64 -21.59 23.95
CA PRO A 222 30.67 -22.04 22.56
C PRO A 222 31.57 -21.14 21.71
N ALA A 223 32.57 -21.75 21.06
CA ALA A 223 33.42 -21.10 20.06
C ALA A 223 33.29 -21.80 18.71
N THR A 224 33.19 -21.09 17.61
CA THR A 224 32.89 -21.65 16.28
C THR A 224 33.91 -21.20 15.24
N THR A 225 34.18 -22.09 14.25
CA THR A 225 34.95 -21.72 13.05
C THR A 225 34.10 -20.89 12.09
N ASP A 226 34.75 -20.31 11.08
CA ASP A 226 34.07 -19.83 9.89
C ASP A 226 33.39 -20.97 9.13
N ARG A 227 32.49 -20.61 8.18
CA ARG A 227 31.77 -21.59 7.34
C ARG A 227 32.73 -22.28 6.36
N MET A 228 32.64 -23.59 6.28
CA MET A 228 33.38 -24.45 5.36
C MET A 228 32.43 -25.10 4.36
N LYS A 229 32.93 -25.35 3.15
CA LYS A 229 32.14 -26.03 2.10
C LYS A 229 32.23 -27.54 2.20
N ASP A 230 33.39 -28.08 2.64
CA ASP A 230 33.62 -29.51 2.74
C ASP A 230 33.41 -30.04 4.17
N ARG A 231 32.63 -31.09 4.29
CA ARG A 231 32.37 -31.75 5.56
C ARG A 231 33.63 -32.46 6.10
N LYS A 232 34.48 -33.01 5.20
CA LYS A 232 35.68 -33.72 5.60
C LYS A 232 36.66 -32.82 6.32
N ASP A 233 36.79 -31.56 5.87
CA ASP A 233 37.64 -30.58 6.53
C ASP A 233 37.11 -30.25 7.93
N ALA A 234 35.77 -30.09 8.05
CA ALA A 234 35.15 -29.85 9.35
C ALA A 234 35.32 -31.04 10.31
N ASP A 235 35.13 -32.29 9.80
CA ASP A 235 35.32 -33.52 10.58
C ASP A 235 36.80 -33.68 11.02
N ALA A 236 37.77 -33.36 10.15
CA ALA A 236 39.21 -33.39 10.47
C ALA A 236 39.54 -32.39 11.59
N ILE A 237 39.04 -31.13 11.51
CA ILE A 237 39.26 -30.14 12.53
C ILE A 237 38.60 -30.54 13.87
N ALA A 238 37.36 -31.01 13.84
CA ALA A 238 36.68 -31.47 15.05
C ALA A 238 37.42 -32.63 15.74
N ASN A 239 37.92 -33.58 14.97
CA ASN A 239 38.72 -34.73 15.51
C ASN A 239 40.07 -34.24 16.05
N ALA A 240 40.75 -33.33 15.38
CA ALA A 240 42.02 -32.78 15.85
C ALA A 240 41.89 -32.01 17.19
N CYS A 241 40.74 -31.36 17.42
CA CYS A 241 40.48 -30.59 18.62
C CYS A 241 39.92 -31.45 19.78
N LYS A 242 39.41 -32.63 19.55
CA LYS A 242 38.76 -33.46 20.53
C LYS A 242 39.72 -33.85 21.66
N GLY A 243 39.34 -33.50 22.91
CA GLY A 243 40.16 -33.80 24.09
C GLY A 243 41.46 -32.96 24.20
N LYS A 244 41.60 -31.93 23.39
CA LYS A 244 42.72 -31.00 23.44
C LYS A 244 42.39 -29.81 24.33
N ALA A 245 43.43 -29.02 24.65
CA ALA A 245 43.27 -27.72 25.24
C ALA A 245 43.14 -26.64 24.18
N VAL A 246 42.41 -25.58 24.44
CA VAL A 246 42.40 -24.35 23.63
C VAL A 246 43.23 -23.30 24.33
N THR A 247 43.91 -22.47 23.56
CA THR A 247 44.63 -21.27 24.05
C THR A 247 43.89 -20.01 23.59
N ILE A 248 43.60 -19.12 24.51
CA ILE A 248 43.01 -17.82 24.20
C ILE A 248 44.08 -16.99 23.45
N LYS A 249 43.80 -16.66 22.19
CA LYS A 249 44.68 -15.83 21.36
C LYS A 249 44.50 -14.35 21.60
N SER A 250 43.23 -13.91 21.71
CA SER A 250 42.87 -12.54 21.98
C SER A 250 41.49 -12.42 22.61
N VAL A 251 41.35 -11.41 23.47
CA VAL A 251 40.07 -10.97 24.02
C VAL A 251 39.86 -9.53 23.64
N GLU A 252 39.00 -9.30 22.64
CA GLU A 252 38.62 -7.96 22.24
C GLU A 252 37.30 -7.56 22.87
N ARG A 253 37.32 -6.46 23.63
CA ARG A 253 36.11 -5.87 24.19
C ARG A 253 35.95 -4.46 23.64
N LYS A 254 34.83 -4.25 22.86
CA LYS A 254 34.54 -2.96 22.26
C LYS A 254 33.20 -2.45 22.75
N GLU A 255 33.16 -1.24 23.28
CA GLU A 255 31.89 -0.58 23.56
C GLU A 255 31.28 -0.07 22.27
N LYS A 256 30.02 -0.36 22.09
CA LYS A 256 29.19 0.08 20.96
C LYS A 256 28.00 0.87 21.45
N SER A 257 27.63 1.88 20.69
CA SER A 257 26.48 2.72 20.93
C SER A 257 25.56 2.65 19.72
N GLU A 258 24.30 2.27 19.94
CA GLU A 258 23.25 2.22 18.93
C GLU A 258 22.30 3.37 19.17
N LYS A 259 22.26 4.32 18.23
CA LYS A 259 21.39 5.50 18.32
C LYS A 259 19.91 5.12 18.39
N ALA A 260 19.13 5.94 19.06
CA ALA A 260 17.68 5.83 19.06
C ALA A 260 17.12 5.92 17.62
N PRO A 261 16.08 5.13 17.29
CA PRO A 261 15.41 5.26 15.99
C PRO A 261 14.76 6.64 15.88
N ALA A 262 14.66 7.17 14.66
CA ALA A 262 13.89 8.38 14.42
C ALA A 262 12.39 8.13 14.65
N LEU A 263 11.60 9.21 14.75
CA LEU A 263 10.14 9.15 14.84
C LEU A 263 9.53 8.41 13.63
N TYR A 264 8.24 8.13 13.70
CA TYR A 264 7.51 7.52 12.59
C TYR A 264 7.10 8.54 11.53
N ASP A 265 7.36 8.21 10.28
CA ASP A 265 6.53 8.56 9.14
C ASP A 265 5.44 7.50 8.94
N LEU A 266 4.58 7.67 7.93
CA LEU A 266 3.52 6.69 7.65
C LEU A 266 4.09 5.32 7.25
N THR A 267 5.11 5.28 6.40
CA THR A 267 5.68 4.01 5.91
C THR A 267 6.28 3.20 7.05
N PHE A 268 7.08 3.81 7.92
CA PHE A 268 7.69 3.11 9.04
C PHE A 268 6.66 2.65 10.07
N LEU A 269 5.60 3.44 10.32
CA LEU A 269 4.52 3.03 11.20
C LEU A 269 3.74 1.84 10.63
N GLN A 270 3.43 1.84 9.33
CA GLN A 270 2.77 0.72 8.64
C GLN A 270 3.61 -0.55 8.68
N ARG A 271 4.93 -0.43 8.48
CA ARG A 271 5.88 -1.53 8.54
C ARG A 271 5.93 -2.16 9.94
N ASP A 272 6.06 -1.34 10.98
CA ASP A 272 6.08 -1.81 12.36
C ASP A 272 4.72 -2.40 12.77
N ALA A 273 3.59 -1.79 12.36
CA ALA A 273 2.26 -2.32 12.62
C ALA A 273 2.04 -3.69 11.95
N ASN A 274 2.51 -3.87 10.72
CA ASN A 274 2.45 -5.17 10.05
C ASN A 274 3.29 -6.23 10.78
N ARG A 275 4.52 -5.88 11.18
CA ARG A 275 5.45 -6.78 11.85
C ARG A 275 4.98 -7.18 13.25
N VAL A 276 4.49 -6.22 14.05
CA VAL A 276 4.18 -6.40 15.47
C VAL A 276 2.72 -6.78 15.71
N LEU A 277 1.79 -6.15 14.96
CA LEU A 277 0.35 -6.29 15.15
C LEU A 277 -0.31 -7.16 14.08
N GLY A 278 0.37 -7.42 12.96
CA GLY A 278 -0.16 -8.17 11.81
C GLY A 278 -1.20 -7.39 11.00
N TYR A 279 -1.30 -6.07 11.17
CA TYR A 279 -2.23 -5.24 10.41
C TYR A 279 -1.71 -5.02 8.98
N THR A 280 -2.64 -4.86 8.04
CA THR A 280 -2.28 -4.40 6.71
C THR A 280 -1.90 -2.92 6.75
N SER A 281 -1.16 -2.46 5.75
CA SER A 281 -0.80 -1.05 5.61
C SER A 281 -2.04 -0.16 5.48
N GLN A 282 -3.09 -0.64 4.80
CA GLN A 282 -4.36 0.09 4.70
C GLN A 282 -5.08 0.17 6.05
N GLN A 283 -5.19 -0.94 6.79
CA GLN A 283 -5.79 -0.93 8.14
C GLN A 283 -5.06 0.04 9.08
N THR A 284 -3.72 0.05 9.02
CA THR A 284 -2.92 0.98 9.83
C THR A 284 -3.22 2.44 9.48
N LEU A 285 -3.33 2.77 8.19
CA LEU A 285 -3.69 4.11 7.74
C LEU A 285 -5.10 4.50 8.18
N ASP A 286 -6.06 3.59 8.07
CA ASP A 286 -7.46 3.85 8.46
C ASP A 286 -7.58 4.13 9.97
N TYR A 287 -6.90 3.34 10.81
CA TYR A 287 -6.86 3.56 12.26
C TYR A 287 -6.15 4.87 12.62
N LEU A 288 -5.03 5.16 11.98
CA LEU A 288 -4.30 6.39 12.21
C LEU A 288 -5.10 7.63 11.77
N GLN A 289 -5.83 7.53 10.66
CA GLN A 289 -6.73 8.59 10.20
C GLN A 289 -7.85 8.85 11.22
N ALA A 290 -8.45 7.79 11.78
CA ALA A 290 -9.45 7.93 12.83
C ALA A 290 -8.87 8.57 14.10
N LEU A 291 -7.64 8.24 14.50
CA LEU A 291 -6.94 8.87 15.62
C LEU A 291 -6.66 10.36 15.38
N TYR A 292 -6.26 10.72 14.17
CA TYR A 292 -6.05 12.11 13.78
C TYR A 292 -7.36 12.91 13.87
N GLU A 293 -8.46 12.37 13.36
CA GLU A 293 -9.78 13.02 13.43
C GLU A 293 -10.32 13.16 14.86
N LYS A 294 -9.91 12.26 15.77
CA LYS A 294 -10.16 12.34 17.21
C LYS A 294 -9.17 13.25 17.95
N LYS A 295 -8.24 13.89 17.26
CA LYS A 295 -7.18 14.75 17.81
C LYS A 295 -6.19 14.03 18.72
N LEU A 296 -6.02 12.72 18.55
CA LEU A 296 -5.14 11.88 19.39
C LEU A 296 -3.75 11.64 18.77
N CYS A 297 -3.63 11.81 17.45
CA CYS A 297 -2.37 11.75 16.72
C CYS A 297 -2.24 12.92 15.75
N THR A 298 -1.02 13.24 15.34
CA THR A 298 -0.72 14.20 14.28
C THR A 298 -1.10 13.65 12.90
N TYR A 299 -0.96 14.47 11.85
CA TYR A 299 -1.40 14.14 10.50
C TYR A 299 -0.76 12.82 9.98
N PRO A 300 -1.56 11.88 9.43
CA PRO A 300 -1.11 10.54 9.11
C PRO A 300 -0.22 10.43 7.86
N ARG A 301 -0.44 11.29 6.84
CA ARG A 301 0.21 11.13 5.53
C ARG A 301 1.46 12.00 5.44
N THR A 302 2.46 11.68 6.23
CA THR A 302 3.77 12.35 6.25
C THR A 302 4.89 11.40 5.84
N ASP A 303 5.90 11.94 5.20
CA ASP A 303 7.18 11.29 4.90
C ASP A 303 8.31 11.76 5.84
N SER A 304 8.02 12.73 6.73
CA SER A 304 8.99 13.22 7.69
C SER A 304 9.05 12.35 8.95
N ARG A 305 10.25 12.22 9.47
CA ARG A 305 10.55 11.51 10.72
C ARG A 305 11.09 12.45 11.80
N PHE A 306 10.78 13.75 11.65
CA PHE A 306 11.24 14.81 12.55
C PHE A 306 10.09 15.75 12.89
N LEU A 307 10.16 16.36 14.06
CA LEU A 307 9.36 17.52 14.45
C LEU A 307 10.04 18.79 13.96
N THR A 308 9.32 19.92 13.94
CA THR A 308 9.87 21.22 13.64
C THR A 308 10.64 21.78 14.86
N ASP A 309 11.59 22.68 14.63
CA ASP A 309 12.43 23.22 15.71
C ASP A 309 11.64 24.00 16.75
N ASP A 310 10.54 24.66 16.37
CA ASP A 310 9.62 25.37 17.25
C ASP A 310 8.83 24.44 18.21
N MET A 311 8.71 23.15 17.88
CA MET A 311 8.07 22.15 18.74
C MET A 311 8.97 21.63 19.85
N GLU A 312 10.28 21.98 19.91
CA GLU A 312 11.22 21.47 20.92
C GLU A 312 10.69 21.66 22.36
N GLY A 313 10.09 22.80 22.64
CA GLY A 313 9.49 23.10 23.96
C GLY A 313 8.28 22.22 24.30
N SER A 314 7.57 21.71 23.31
CA SER A 314 6.38 20.86 23.48
C SER A 314 6.72 19.38 23.68
N VAL A 315 7.94 18.94 23.33
CA VAL A 315 8.34 17.51 23.35
C VAL A 315 8.11 16.88 24.73
N SER A 316 8.37 17.59 25.81
CA SER A 316 8.15 17.06 27.17
C SER A 316 6.69 16.72 27.44
N GLY A 317 5.75 17.54 26.95
CA GLY A 317 4.30 17.30 27.06
C GLY A 317 3.87 16.11 26.19
N LEU A 318 4.39 16.02 24.95
CA LEU A 318 4.13 14.89 24.06
C LEU A 318 4.64 13.56 24.66
N VAL A 319 5.82 13.59 25.31
CA VAL A 319 6.39 12.42 26.01
C VAL A 319 5.53 12.02 27.20
N ALA A 320 4.95 13.00 27.94
CA ALA A 320 4.03 12.69 29.03
C ALA A 320 2.78 11.97 28.52
N ALA A 321 2.17 12.47 27.45
CA ALA A 321 1.03 11.83 26.80
C ALA A 321 1.39 10.41 26.30
N ALA A 322 2.55 10.25 25.65
CA ALA A 322 3.00 8.95 25.17
C ALA A 322 3.20 7.94 26.29
N ALA A 323 3.79 8.35 27.42
CA ALA A 323 3.98 7.52 28.59
C ALA A 323 2.65 7.07 29.19
N ALA A 324 1.68 7.98 29.31
CA ALA A 324 0.33 7.68 29.78
C ALA A 324 -0.40 6.68 28.87
N VAL A 325 -0.37 6.90 27.54
CA VAL A 325 -0.96 5.99 26.53
C VAL A 325 -0.38 4.58 26.62
N CYS A 326 0.93 4.47 26.85
CA CYS A 326 1.60 3.17 26.94
C CYS A 326 1.50 2.53 28.33
N GLY A 327 1.15 3.28 29.38
CA GLY A 327 1.30 2.85 30.77
C GLY A 327 2.77 2.57 31.14
N MET A 328 3.70 3.37 30.59
CA MET A 328 5.15 3.23 30.74
C MET A 328 5.74 4.45 31.42
N GLU A 329 6.91 4.26 32.03
CA GLU A 329 7.67 5.40 32.56
C GLU A 329 8.29 6.24 31.43
N LYS A 330 8.45 7.54 31.70
CA LYS A 330 9.17 8.45 30.82
C LYS A 330 10.65 8.07 30.79
N PRO A 331 11.39 8.35 29.68
CA PRO A 331 12.84 8.20 29.70
C PRO A 331 13.46 9.11 30.79
N PRO A 332 14.53 8.65 31.46
CA PRO A 332 15.22 9.46 32.47
C PRO A 332 15.73 10.80 31.94
N THR A 333 16.16 10.79 30.70
CA THR A 333 16.62 11.98 29.96
C THR A 333 15.80 12.09 28.67
N ILE A 334 15.19 13.25 28.42
CA ILE A 334 14.47 13.53 27.18
C ILE A 334 15.41 14.29 26.22
N CYS A 335 15.86 13.59 25.20
CA CYS A 335 16.75 14.14 24.16
C CYS A 335 15.92 14.83 23.06
N ALA A 336 15.23 15.93 23.39
CA ALA A 336 14.30 16.61 22.46
C ALA A 336 14.97 17.05 21.14
N LYS A 337 16.18 17.59 21.18
CA LYS A 337 16.91 18.08 19.99
C LYS A 337 17.17 17.01 18.94
N GLN A 338 17.25 15.73 19.31
CA GLN A 338 17.51 14.66 18.33
C GLN A 338 16.31 14.35 17.44
N VAL A 339 15.10 14.75 17.86
CA VAL A 339 13.86 14.53 17.11
C VAL A 339 13.35 15.79 16.41
N CYS A 340 13.98 16.96 16.64
CA CYS A 340 13.59 18.23 16.04
C CYS A 340 14.58 18.63 14.93
N SER A 341 14.06 18.93 13.73
CA SER A 341 14.83 19.49 12.62
C SER A 341 13.88 20.00 11.53
N SER A 342 13.59 21.31 11.52
CA SER A 342 12.73 21.92 10.50
C SER A 342 13.26 21.71 9.08
N LYS A 343 14.58 21.58 8.89
CA LYS A 343 15.19 21.29 7.58
C LYS A 343 14.84 19.91 7.01
N LYS A 344 14.39 18.97 7.86
CA LYS A 344 14.01 17.60 7.50
C LYS A 344 12.49 17.37 7.52
N VAL A 345 11.74 18.43 7.72
CA VAL A 345 10.27 18.43 7.61
C VAL A 345 9.93 19.05 6.26
N THR A 346 9.17 18.30 5.47
CA THR A 346 8.66 18.74 4.17
C THR A 346 7.32 19.45 4.36
N ASP A 347 6.23 18.75 4.09
CA ASP A 347 4.87 19.30 4.22
C ASP A 347 4.34 19.17 5.65
N HIS A 348 4.64 18.05 6.32
CA HIS A 348 4.18 17.72 7.67
C HIS A 348 5.30 17.10 8.50
N HIS A 349 5.29 17.37 9.80
CA HIS A 349 6.18 16.72 10.74
C HIS A 349 5.78 15.25 11.01
N ALA A 350 6.62 14.53 11.75
CA ALA A 350 6.44 13.12 12.10
C ALA A 350 5.11 12.82 12.82
N ILE A 351 4.72 11.55 12.76
CA ILE A 351 3.56 11.00 13.48
C ILE A 351 3.92 10.82 14.94
N VAL A 352 3.21 11.55 15.82
CA VAL A 352 3.30 11.45 17.27
C VAL A 352 1.91 11.56 17.91
N PRO A 353 1.70 10.99 19.12
CA PRO A 353 0.49 11.33 19.88
C PRO A 353 0.45 12.82 20.17
N THR A 354 -0.74 13.41 20.22
CA THR A 354 -0.94 14.79 20.68
C THR A 354 -0.93 14.85 22.20
N ILE A 355 -0.85 16.05 22.76
CA ILE A 355 -0.96 16.26 24.21
C ILE A 355 -2.35 15.82 24.71
N SER A 356 -3.39 15.98 23.90
CA SER A 356 -4.76 15.55 24.22
C SER A 356 -4.88 14.04 24.46
N ALA A 357 -3.96 13.23 23.92
CA ALA A 357 -3.95 11.78 24.11
C ALA A 357 -3.64 11.37 25.56
N GLU A 358 -3.05 12.25 26.40
CA GLU A 358 -2.79 11.96 27.81
C GLU A 358 -4.07 11.62 28.60
N LYS A 359 -5.19 12.26 28.21
CA LYS A 359 -6.47 12.14 28.92
C LYS A 359 -7.44 11.13 28.30
N VAL A 360 -7.01 10.42 27.24
CA VAL A 360 -7.90 9.51 26.53
C VAL A 360 -8.17 8.25 27.37
N ASP A 361 -9.43 7.86 27.47
CA ASP A 361 -9.77 6.54 27.98
C ASP A 361 -9.43 5.48 26.90
N MET A 362 -8.32 4.81 27.09
CA MET A 362 -7.82 3.76 26.18
C MET A 362 -8.81 2.60 26.02
N ALA A 363 -9.67 2.32 27.00
CA ALA A 363 -10.67 1.25 26.93
C ALA A 363 -11.82 1.61 25.98
N SER A 364 -12.11 2.90 25.81
CA SER A 364 -13.17 3.42 24.92
C SER A 364 -12.79 3.35 23.43
N LEU A 365 -11.50 3.22 23.12
CA LEU A 365 -11.04 3.15 21.73
C LEU A 365 -11.22 1.74 21.15
N PRO A 366 -11.62 1.64 19.87
CA PRO A 366 -11.55 0.38 19.13
C PRO A 366 -10.14 -0.25 19.20
N LEU A 367 -10.06 -1.58 19.23
CA LEU A 367 -8.80 -2.28 19.41
C LEU A 367 -7.69 -1.83 18.45
N GLY A 368 -8.02 -1.70 17.15
CA GLY A 368 -7.04 -1.32 16.14
C GLY A 368 -6.49 0.09 16.35
N GLU A 369 -7.35 1.05 16.67
CA GLU A 369 -6.94 2.42 16.98
C GLU A 369 -6.07 2.47 18.24
N ARG A 370 -6.48 1.75 19.28
CA ARG A 370 -5.74 1.67 20.54
C ARG A 370 -4.33 1.13 20.36
N GLU A 371 -4.17 0.04 19.61
CA GLU A 371 -2.86 -0.57 19.40
C GLU A 371 -1.96 0.28 18.48
N VAL A 372 -2.52 0.95 17.47
CA VAL A 372 -1.77 1.89 16.62
C VAL A 372 -1.36 3.14 17.41
N LEU A 373 -2.22 3.67 18.29
CA LEU A 373 -1.86 4.79 19.16
C LEU A 373 -0.71 4.42 20.11
N LYS A 374 -0.76 3.23 20.72
CA LYS A 374 0.34 2.72 21.56
C LYS A 374 1.63 2.56 20.77
N LEU A 375 1.55 2.10 19.52
CA LEU A 375 2.72 1.93 18.68
C LEU A 375 3.37 3.29 18.38
N ALA A 376 2.57 4.30 18.00
CA ALA A 376 3.04 5.66 17.76
C ALA A 376 3.64 6.29 19.04
N ALA A 377 2.98 6.11 20.18
CA ALA A 377 3.43 6.59 21.48
C ALA A 377 4.77 5.95 21.88
N ARG A 378 4.90 4.64 21.74
CA ARG A 378 6.14 3.93 21.99
C ARG A 378 7.27 4.37 21.05
N GLY A 379 6.93 4.69 19.79
CA GLY A 379 7.85 5.26 18.82
C GLY A 379 8.46 6.58 19.30
N LEU A 380 7.64 7.46 19.88
CA LEU A 380 8.10 8.72 20.47
C LEU A 380 9.01 8.47 21.68
N LEU A 381 8.60 7.60 22.63
CA LEU A 381 9.41 7.28 23.80
C LEU A 381 10.79 6.74 23.42
N ARG A 382 10.85 5.84 22.42
CA ARG A 382 12.13 5.34 21.87
C ARG A 382 12.98 6.46 21.27
N ALA A 383 12.35 7.31 20.46
CA ALA A 383 13.06 8.31 19.66
C ALA A 383 13.69 9.42 20.52
N VAL A 384 13.16 9.71 21.70
CA VAL A 384 13.68 10.75 22.60
C VAL A 384 14.60 10.23 23.70
N ASP A 385 14.80 8.91 23.80
CA ASP A 385 15.65 8.31 24.84
C ASP A 385 17.12 8.29 24.40
N GLU A 386 17.99 7.99 25.35
CA GLU A 386 19.42 7.85 25.15
C GLU A 386 19.76 6.64 24.26
N PRO A 387 20.94 6.63 23.63
CA PRO A 387 21.41 5.49 22.86
C PRO A 387 21.50 4.20 23.70
N HIS A 388 21.19 3.07 23.07
CA HIS A 388 21.48 1.76 23.67
C HIS A 388 22.99 1.51 23.64
N ARG A 389 23.62 1.31 24.81
CA ARG A 389 25.07 1.05 24.92
C ARG A 389 25.30 -0.39 25.40
N TYR A 390 26.24 -1.04 24.76
CA TYR A 390 26.65 -2.40 25.09
C TYR A 390 28.12 -2.62 24.78
N ALA A 391 28.71 -3.57 25.50
CA ALA A 391 30.03 -4.10 25.20
C ALA A 391 29.87 -5.37 24.36
N GLU A 392 30.50 -5.40 23.19
CA GLU A 392 30.67 -6.60 22.41
C GLU A 392 32.02 -7.22 22.79
N THR A 393 32.02 -8.48 23.23
CA THR A 393 33.21 -9.24 23.53
C THR A 393 33.40 -10.30 22.47
N VAL A 394 34.58 -10.31 21.85
CA VAL A 394 34.98 -11.32 20.87
C VAL A 394 36.20 -12.03 21.45
N ILE A 395 36.08 -13.32 21.69
CA ILE A 395 37.20 -14.17 22.14
C ILE A 395 37.64 -15.04 20.97
N THR A 396 38.88 -14.92 20.59
CA THR A 396 39.52 -15.79 19.58
C THR A 396 40.35 -16.84 20.30
N VAL A 397 40.10 -18.10 20.02
CA VAL A 397 40.82 -19.22 20.61
C VAL A 397 41.50 -20.05 19.52
N ASP A 398 42.62 -20.62 19.83
CA ASP A 398 43.33 -21.59 19.01
C ASP A 398 43.22 -22.98 19.60
N CYS A 399 42.85 -23.95 18.77
CA CYS A 399 42.89 -25.36 19.12
C CYS A 399 43.51 -26.16 17.98
N ALA A 400 44.64 -26.85 18.25
CA ALA A 400 45.35 -27.63 17.26
C ALA A 400 45.72 -26.83 15.99
N GLY A 401 46.06 -25.53 16.14
CA GLY A 401 46.44 -24.65 15.02
C GLY A 401 45.21 -24.11 14.23
N GLN A 402 43.99 -24.33 14.71
CA GLN A 402 42.75 -23.83 14.09
C GLN A 402 42.15 -22.72 14.96
N SER A 403 41.66 -21.66 14.29
CA SER A 403 41.06 -20.51 14.95
C SER A 403 39.56 -20.67 15.12
N PHE A 404 39.05 -20.38 16.32
CA PHE A 404 37.63 -20.35 16.64
C PHE A 404 37.26 -19.01 17.29
N THR A 405 36.03 -18.57 17.09
CA THR A 405 35.55 -17.30 17.59
C THR A 405 34.30 -17.50 18.45
N ALA A 406 34.27 -16.87 19.62
CA ALA A 406 33.09 -16.72 20.44
C ALA A 406 32.68 -15.25 20.52
N LYS A 407 31.40 -14.92 20.42
CA LYS A 407 30.86 -13.58 20.53
C LYS A 407 29.88 -13.49 21.67
N GLY A 408 30.02 -12.47 22.48
CA GLY A 408 29.13 -12.15 23.60
C GLY A 408 28.72 -10.69 23.59
N LYS A 409 27.58 -10.39 24.21
CA LYS A 409 27.07 -9.04 24.36
C LYS A 409 26.68 -8.77 25.81
N THR A 410 27.19 -7.69 26.39
CA THR A 410 26.83 -7.23 27.73
C THR A 410 26.21 -5.86 27.62
N VAL A 411 24.94 -5.70 28.03
CA VAL A 411 24.25 -4.40 28.03
C VAL A 411 24.82 -3.53 29.13
N LEU A 412 25.29 -2.34 28.76
CA LEU A 412 25.82 -1.32 29.68
C LEU A 412 24.73 -0.31 30.07
N ALA A 413 23.93 0.11 29.11
CA ALA A 413 22.76 0.95 29.32
C ALA A 413 21.66 0.55 28.33
N PRO A 414 20.44 0.22 28.80
CA PRO A 414 19.37 -0.21 27.90
C PRO A 414 18.96 0.88 26.91
N GLY A 415 19.00 2.15 27.32
CA GLY A 415 18.57 3.28 26.47
C GLY A 415 17.19 3.02 25.89
N TRP A 416 16.97 3.47 24.67
CA TRP A 416 15.70 3.35 23.96
C TRP A 416 15.14 1.93 23.83
N LYS A 417 15.99 0.88 23.94
CA LYS A 417 15.53 -0.53 23.89
C LYS A 417 14.67 -0.96 25.08
N ARG A 418 14.62 -0.18 26.16
CA ARG A 418 13.68 -0.43 27.26
C ARG A 418 12.21 -0.39 26.83
N TYR A 419 11.91 0.26 25.71
CA TYR A 419 10.57 0.38 25.15
C TYR A 419 10.25 -0.66 24.07
N GLU A 420 11.16 -1.59 23.76
CA GLU A 420 10.87 -2.70 22.83
C GLU A 420 9.99 -3.77 23.47
N GLN A 421 9.08 -4.34 22.70
CA GLN A 421 8.16 -5.40 23.19
C GLN A 421 8.83 -6.77 23.27
N GLU A 422 9.75 -7.05 22.36
CA GLU A 422 10.50 -8.29 22.34
C GLU A 422 11.94 -7.99 22.79
N GLN A 423 12.32 -8.54 23.94
CA GLN A 423 13.74 -8.65 24.22
C GLN A 423 14.32 -9.63 23.19
N ALA A 424 15.16 -9.11 22.27
CA ALA A 424 15.94 -9.98 21.42
C ALA A 424 16.60 -11.06 22.29
N GLU A 425 16.64 -12.32 21.82
CA GLU A 425 17.34 -13.40 22.52
C GLU A 425 18.68 -12.86 23.01
N ALA A 426 18.85 -12.84 24.32
CA ALA A 426 20.04 -12.28 24.91
C ALA A 426 21.24 -13.10 24.46
N VAL A 427 22.12 -12.50 23.66
CA VAL A 427 23.43 -13.10 23.38
C VAL A 427 24.11 -13.27 24.73
N PRO A 428 24.45 -14.50 25.15
CA PRO A 428 24.96 -14.73 26.49
C PRO A 428 26.26 -13.96 26.73
N ALA A 429 26.40 -13.44 27.92
CA ALA A 429 27.67 -12.83 28.35
C ALA A 429 28.74 -13.92 28.38
N LEU A 430 29.89 -13.64 27.75
CA LEU A 430 31.03 -14.55 27.80
C LEU A 430 31.74 -14.42 29.19
N PRO A 431 32.35 -15.50 29.68
CA PRO A 431 33.14 -15.45 30.91
C PRO A 431 34.34 -14.51 30.75
N VAL A 432 34.86 -14.02 31.88
CA VAL A 432 36.05 -13.25 31.91
C VAL A 432 37.25 -14.20 31.76
N VAL A 433 37.97 -14.06 30.65
CA VAL A 433 39.19 -14.80 30.33
C VAL A 433 40.31 -13.83 29.92
N THR A 434 41.55 -14.30 29.98
CA THR A 434 42.73 -13.48 29.64
C THR A 434 43.49 -14.12 28.47
N ASP A 435 44.22 -13.28 27.75
CA ASP A 435 45.10 -13.73 26.67
C ASP A 435 46.11 -14.78 27.20
N ASN A 436 46.39 -15.78 26.36
CA ASN A 436 47.24 -16.94 26.63
C ASN A 436 46.67 -17.90 27.73
N GLN A 437 45.49 -17.68 28.26
CA GLN A 437 44.82 -18.64 29.15
C GLN A 437 44.53 -19.93 28.42
N THR A 438 44.77 -21.05 29.06
CA THR A 438 44.46 -22.38 28.48
C THR A 438 43.20 -22.93 29.13
N LEU A 439 42.28 -23.45 28.30
CA LEU A 439 41.02 -24.06 28.73
C LEU A 439 40.92 -25.46 28.13
N SER A 440 40.20 -26.37 28.81
CA SER A 440 39.95 -27.71 28.27
C SER A 440 38.74 -27.69 27.33
N VAL A 441 38.82 -28.45 26.24
CA VAL A 441 37.67 -28.68 25.36
C VAL A 441 36.85 -29.84 25.90
N SER A 442 35.63 -29.53 26.33
CA SER A 442 34.66 -30.54 26.82
C SER A 442 33.99 -31.29 25.65
N ALA A 443 33.76 -30.60 24.56
CA ALA A 443 33.16 -31.16 23.35
C ALA A 443 33.63 -30.44 22.08
N ALA A 444 33.79 -31.21 21.00
CA ALA A 444 34.01 -30.71 19.63
C ALA A 444 33.00 -31.37 18.69
N SER A 445 32.19 -30.58 18.00
CA SER A 445 31.12 -31.10 17.13
C SER A 445 31.00 -30.32 15.82
N VAL A 446 30.75 -31.03 14.74
CA VAL A 446 30.44 -30.43 13.45
C VAL A 446 28.96 -30.07 13.40
N LYS A 447 28.66 -28.81 13.11
CA LYS A 447 27.32 -28.29 12.85
C LYS A 447 27.13 -28.17 11.34
N THR A 448 26.04 -28.75 10.86
CA THR A 448 25.64 -28.64 9.45
C THR A 448 24.56 -27.59 9.30
N GLY A 449 24.80 -26.60 8.45
CA GLY A 449 23.81 -25.62 8.03
C GLY A 449 23.53 -25.72 6.55
N LYS A 450 22.50 -25.04 6.07
CA LYS A 450 22.22 -24.82 4.66
C LYS A 450 21.95 -23.35 4.44
N THR A 451 22.36 -22.84 3.30
CA THR A 451 21.94 -21.49 2.86
C THR A 451 20.42 -21.50 2.70
N THR A 452 19.79 -20.36 2.91
CA THR A 452 18.33 -20.20 2.82
C THR A 452 17.98 -19.20 1.73
N PRO A 453 16.89 -19.42 0.97
CA PRO A 453 16.44 -18.47 -0.02
C PRO A 453 16.02 -17.15 0.64
N PRO A 454 15.90 -16.06 -0.15
CA PRO A 454 15.23 -14.87 0.30
C PRO A 454 13.83 -15.21 0.83
N LYS A 455 13.34 -14.44 1.80
CA LYS A 455 11.97 -14.63 2.31
C LYS A 455 10.97 -14.03 1.32
N HIS A 456 9.77 -14.62 1.25
CA HIS A 456 8.63 -14.00 0.58
C HIS A 456 8.39 -12.59 1.13
N PHE A 457 7.86 -11.70 0.30
CA PHE A 457 7.47 -10.39 0.77
C PHE A 457 6.28 -10.46 1.74
N THR A 458 6.36 -9.68 2.81
CA THR A 458 5.24 -9.25 3.64
C THR A 458 4.91 -7.80 3.29
N GLU A 459 3.85 -7.22 3.83
CA GLU A 459 3.61 -5.79 3.62
C GLU A 459 4.74 -4.91 4.17
N ASP A 460 5.33 -5.26 5.34
CA ASP A 460 6.52 -4.58 5.87
C ASP A 460 7.66 -4.57 4.85
N THR A 461 8.05 -5.74 4.37
CA THR A 461 9.22 -5.85 3.48
C THR A 461 8.95 -5.33 2.06
N LEU A 462 7.70 -5.42 1.57
CA LEU A 462 7.32 -4.83 0.29
C LEU A 462 7.31 -3.30 0.36
N LEU A 463 6.76 -2.69 1.42
CA LEU A 463 6.82 -1.25 1.64
C LEU A 463 8.27 -0.74 1.68
N ALA A 464 9.17 -1.49 2.35
CA ALA A 464 10.60 -1.17 2.35
C ALA A 464 11.21 -1.27 0.94
N ALA A 465 10.85 -2.30 0.17
CA ALA A 465 11.32 -2.45 -1.20
C ALA A 465 10.79 -1.33 -2.11
N MET A 466 9.51 -0.96 -1.99
CA MET A 466 8.93 0.18 -2.72
C MET A 466 9.64 1.49 -2.39
N GLU A 467 9.96 1.73 -1.12
CA GLU A 467 10.66 2.93 -0.67
C GLU A 467 12.10 3.02 -1.19
N ASN A 468 12.77 1.87 -1.35
CA ASN A 468 14.16 1.80 -1.81
C ASN A 468 14.30 1.57 -3.32
N ALA A 469 13.22 1.25 -4.02
CA ALA A 469 13.25 0.97 -5.45
C ALA A 469 13.77 2.18 -6.24
N GLY A 470 14.73 1.94 -7.15
CA GLY A 470 15.33 2.97 -8.00
C GLY A 470 16.33 3.91 -7.29
N LYS A 471 16.65 3.71 -6.03
CA LYS A 471 17.63 4.57 -5.31
C LYS A 471 19.05 4.47 -5.88
N GLU A 472 19.41 3.30 -6.41
CA GLU A 472 20.76 3.07 -6.96
C GLU A 472 20.96 3.75 -8.31
N ASP A 473 19.87 4.01 -9.04
CA ASP A 473 19.87 4.56 -10.39
C ASP A 473 19.60 6.08 -10.43
N MET A 474 19.35 6.70 -9.27
CA MET A 474 19.04 8.12 -9.16
C MET A 474 20.30 8.96 -8.89
N PRO A 475 20.42 10.17 -9.48
CA PRO A 475 21.44 11.13 -9.09
C PRO A 475 21.42 11.39 -7.59
N ASP A 476 22.58 11.71 -7.00
CA ASP A 476 22.72 11.94 -5.55
C ASP A 476 21.89 13.11 -5.01
N ASP A 477 21.55 14.06 -5.86
CA ASP A 477 20.71 15.23 -5.58
C ASP A 477 19.20 14.99 -5.83
N ALA A 478 18.81 13.86 -6.41
CA ALA A 478 17.41 13.51 -6.60
C ALA A 478 16.75 13.15 -5.26
N GLU A 479 15.56 13.65 -5.03
CA GLU A 479 14.74 13.27 -3.88
C GLU A 479 14.32 11.79 -4.00
N ARG A 480 15.10 10.91 -3.37
CA ARG A 480 15.01 9.44 -3.49
C ARG A 480 13.81 8.89 -2.73
N LYS A 481 12.61 8.99 -3.31
CA LYS A 481 11.35 8.56 -2.67
C LYS A 481 10.87 7.15 -3.06
N GLY A 482 11.59 6.43 -3.93
CA GLY A 482 11.15 5.11 -4.41
C GLY A 482 9.89 5.18 -5.26
N ILE A 483 9.14 4.07 -5.35
CA ILE A 483 7.87 3.99 -6.08
C ILE A 483 6.68 4.26 -5.16
N GLY A 484 5.81 5.16 -5.59
CA GLY A 484 4.67 5.63 -4.81
C GLY A 484 5.07 6.52 -3.63
N THR A 485 4.14 7.31 -3.14
CA THR A 485 4.29 8.10 -1.92
C THR A 485 3.80 7.32 -0.70
N PRO A 486 4.19 7.67 0.53
CA PRO A 486 3.64 7.03 1.73
C PRO A 486 2.12 6.94 1.73
N ALA A 487 1.44 8.01 1.27
CA ALA A 487 -0.02 8.07 1.20
C ALA A 487 -0.65 7.10 0.20
N THR A 488 0.07 6.67 -0.84
CA THR A 488 -0.49 5.87 -1.95
C THR A 488 -0.10 4.40 -1.93
N ARG A 489 1.02 4.04 -1.28
CA ARG A 489 1.56 2.65 -1.28
C ARG A 489 0.55 1.61 -0.78
N SER A 490 -0.13 1.89 0.33
CA SER A 490 -1.15 0.97 0.88
C SER A 490 -2.28 0.73 -0.11
N GLY A 491 -2.81 1.78 -0.73
CA GLY A 491 -3.86 1.66 -1.75
C GLY A 491 -3.42 0.88 -3.00
N ILE A 492 -2.14 0.96 -3.39
CA ILE A 492 -1.57 0.17 -4.48
C ILE A 492 -1.53 -1.32 -4.11
N ILE A 493 -1.10 -1.67 -2.90
CA ILE A 493 -1.09 -3.06 -2.43
C ILE A 493 -2.51 -3.63 -2.40
N GLU A 494 -3.48 -2.88 -1.85
CA GLU A 494 -4.89 -3.30 -1.85
C GLU A 494 -5.43 -3.48 -3.27
N LYS A 495 -5.06 -2.59 -4.21
CA LYS A 495 -5.48 -2.68 -5.61
C LYS A 495 -4.90 -3.91 -6.30
N LEU A 496 -3.65 -4.28 -6.04
CA LEU A 496 -3.04 -5.50 -6.55
C LEU A 496 -3.77 -6.75 -6.05
N VAL A 497 -4.15 -6.77 -4.76
CA VAL A 497 -4.90 -7.89 -4.16
C VAL A 497 -6.33 -7.95 -4.71
N SER A 498 -7.05 -6.82 -4.73
CA SER A 498 -8.43 -6.78 -5.23
C SER A 498 -8.56 -7.05 -6.73
N SER A 499 -7.53 -6.74 -7.51
CA SER A 499 -7.45 -7.08 -8.94
C SER A 499 -7.06 -8.54 -9.20
N GLY A 500 -6.74 -9.31 -8.16
CA GLY A 500 -6.36 -10.72 -8.27
C GLY A 500 -4.96 -10.96 -8.85
N PHE A 501 -4.08 -9.96 -8.83
CA PHE A 501 -2.67 -10.11 -9.25
C PHE A 501 -1.77 -10.58 -8.11
N VAL A 502 -2.19 -10.31 -6.87
CA VAL A 502 -1.48 -10.70 -5.64
C VAL A 502 -2.47 -11.34 -4.68
N GLU A 503 -2.03 -12.35 -3.96
CA GLU A 503 -2.78 -12.97 -2.88
C GLU A 503 -2.05 -12.81 -1.55
N ARG A 504 -2.83 -12.68 -0.44
CA ARG A 504 -2.35 -12.73 0.93
C ARG A 504 -2.41 -14.17 1.42
N ARG A 505 -1.27 -14.79 1.64
CA ARG A 505 -1.19 -16.17 2.15
C ARG A 505 -0.64 -16.19 3.56
N LYS A 506 -1.47 -16.56 4.53
CA LYS A 506 -1.06 -16.68 5.93
C LYS A 506 -0.24 -17.96 6.15
N SER A 507 0.95 -17.80 6.74
CA SER A 507 1.82 -18.89 7.16
C SER A 507 2.21 -18.68 8.61
N LYS A 508 1.67 -19.50 9.53
CA LYS A 508 1.84 -19.33 10.99
C LYS A 508 1.34 -17.92 11.43
N LYS A 509 2.24 -17.07 11.91
CA LYS A 509 1.96 -15.70 12.37
C LYS A 509 2.21 -14.64 11.28
N ILE A 510 2.75 -15.03 10.13
CA ILE A 510 3.18 -14.10 9.07
C ILE A 510 2.21 -14.21 7.89
N THR A 511 1.83 -13.08 7.31
CA THR A 511 1.06 -12.99 6.07
C THR A 511 2.00 -12.59 4.93
N ASN A 512 2.21 -13.50 4.00
CA ASN A 512 3.01 -13.28 2.80
C ASN A 512 2.15 -12.72 1.67
N LEU A 513 2.76 -11.88 0.84
CA LEU A 513 2.22 -11.38 -0.43
C LEU A 513 2.85 -12.17 -1.57
N LEU A 514 2.02 -12.91 -2.30
CA LEU A 514 2.47 -13.75 -3.40
C LEU A 514 1.82 -13.32 -4.71
N PRO A 515 2.55 -13.21 -5.82
CA PRO A 515 1.93 -13.00 -7.12
C PRO A 515 1.11 -14.22 -7.51
N THR A 516 -0.06 -13.99 -8.07
CA THR A 516 -0.87 -15.05 -8.68
C THR A 516 -0.30 -15.42 -10.06
N SER A 517 -0.76 -16.52 -10.64
CA SER A 517 -0.42 -16.87 -12.03
C SER A 517 -0.74 -15.73 -13.01
N THR A 518 -1.87 -15.04 -12.79
CA THR A 518 -2.25 -13.87 -13.60
C THR A 518 -1.31 -12.68 -13.38
N GLY A 519 -0.88 -12.45 -12.14
CA GLY A 519 0.08 -11.39 -11.83
C GLY A 519 1.46 -11.65 -12.46
N THR A 520 1.94 -12.90 -12.39
CA THR A 520 3.18 -13.30 -13.03
C THR A 520 3.08 -13.18 -14.57
N ALA A 521 1.98 -13.67 -15.15
CA ALA A 521 1.71 -13.54 -16.58
C ALA A 521 1.69 -12.08 -17.05
N LEU A 522 1.08 -11.17 -16.27
CA LEU A 522 1.06 -9.75 -16.59
C LEU A 522 2.48 -9.19 -16.68
N ILE A 523 3.34 -9.46 -15.71
CA ILE A 523 4.72 -8.97 -15.73
C ILE A 523 5.51 -9.59 -16.89
N THR A 524 5.26 -10.86 -17.25
CA THR A 524 5.92 -11.50 -18.39
C THR A 524 5.63 -10.78 -19.72
N VAL A 525 4.44 -10.23 -19.90
CA VAL A 525 4.05 -9.59 -21.17
C VAL A 525 4.21 -8.06 -21.17
N LEU A 526 4.39 -7.43 -20.03
CA LEU A 526 4.61 -5.98 -19.98
C LEU A 526 6.03 -5.63 -20.49
N PRO A 527 6.19 -4.53 -21.24
CA PRO A 527 7.52 -4.01 -21.56
C PRO A 527 8.22 -3.51 -20.29
N GLU A 528 9.54 -3.62 -20.27
CA GLU A 528 10.40 -3.27 -19.14
C GLU A 528 10.14 -1.84 -18.62
N GLN A 529 9.89 -0.89 -19.51
CA GLN A 529 9.58 0.50 -19.17
C GLN A 529 8.38 0.63 -18.21
N LEU A 530 7.33 -0.20 -18.35
CA LEU A 530 6.16 -0.19 -17.46
C LEU A 530 6.37 -1.01 -16.18
N GLN A 531 7.45 -1.79 -16.10
CA GLN A 531 7.84 -2.56 -14.93
C GLN A 531 8.89 -1.83 -14.07
N SER A 532 9.60 -0.86 -14.66
CA SER A 532 10.72 -0.19 -14.04
C SER A 532 10.28 0.87 -13.00
N PRO A 533 10.90 0.89 -11.82
CA PRO A 533 10.78 1.99 -10.86
C PRO A 533 11.30 3.33 -11.40
N GLN A 534 12.23 3.32 -12.34
CA GLN A 534 12.89 4.51 -12.90
C GLN A 534 11.89 5.46 -13.54
N LEU A 535 10.93 4.95 -14.33
CA LEU A 535 9.88 5.78 -14.93
C LEU A 535 9.11 6.58 -13.86
N THR A 536 8.81 5.95 -12.73
CA THR A 536 8.11 6.62 -11.63
C THR A 536 8.99 7.70 -11.00
N ALA A 537 10.27 7.44 -10.83
CA ALA A 537 11.22 8.37 -10.26
C ALA A 537 11.43 9.61 -11.15
N GLU A 538 11.60 9.39 -12.47
CA GLU A 538 11.72 10.47 -13.46
C GLU A 538 10.46 11.37 -13.47
N TRP A 539 9.28 10.78 -13.36
CA TRP A 539 8.05 11.57 -13.29
C TRP A 539 7.97 12.40 -12.01
N GLU A 540 8.27 11.82 -10.86
CA GLU A 540 8.23 12.59 -9.60
C GLU A 540 9.27 13.72 -9.61
N HIS A 541 10.43 13.52 -10.24
CA HIS A 541 11.41 14.58 -10.43
C HIS A 541 10.83 15.72 -11.29
N ARG A 542 10.29 15.41 -12.47
CA ARG A 542 9.68 16.39 -13.36
C ARG A 542 8.45 17.08 -12.75
N LEU A 543 7.67 16.38 -11.95
CA LEU A 543 6.55 16.97 -11.22
C LEU A 543 7.01 17.97 -10.14
N LYS A 544 8.19 17.76 -9.53
CA LYS A 544 8.81 18.72 -8.63
C LYS A 544 9.34 19.95 -9.37
N GLU A 545 9.90 19.77 -10.57
CA GLU A 545 10.30 20.88 -11.43
C GLU A 545 9.10 21.75 -11.83
N ILE A 546 7.93 21.12 -12.15
CA ILE A 546 6.68 21.85 -12.40
C ILE A 546 6.23 22.64 -11.16
N GLU A 547 6.28 22.02 -9.98
CA GLU A 547 5.91 22.66 -8.72
C GLU A 547 6.74 23.90 -8.43
N ARG A 548 8.05 23.87 -8.78
CA ARG A 548 8.98 24.99 -8.65
C ARG A 548 8.90 26.01 -9.80
N GLY A 549 8.15 25.71 -10.87
CA GLY A 549 8.05 26.55 -12.06
C GLY A 549 9.29 26.47 -12.97
N GLU A 550 10.12 25.46 -12.82
CA GLU A 550 11.36 25.25 -13.59
C GLU A 550 11.06 24.71 -15.00
N ILE A 551 10.00 23.92 -15.15
CA ILE A 551 9.52 23.43 -16.46
C ILE A 551 8.01 23.68 -16.63
N ALA A 552 7.59 23.81 -17.88
CA ALA A 552 6.19 23.95 -18.25
C ALA A 552 5.45 22.59 -18.13
N SER A 553 4.24 22.58 -17.57
CA SER A 553 3.38 21.40 -17.47
C SER A 553 3.09 20.74 -18.84
N ALA A 554 3.00 21.52 -19.92
CA ALA A 554 2.81 21.02 -21.28
C ALA A 554 3.94 20.09 -21.72
N SER A 555 5.21 20.46 -21.50
CA SER A 555 6.37 19.63 -21.86
C SER A 555 6.35 18.25 -21.19
N PHE A 556 5.88 18.17 -19.94
CA PHE A 556 5.70 16.89 -19.25
C PHE A 556 4.59 16.06 -19.90
N MET A 557 3.44 16.67 -20.18
CA MET A 557 2.29 15.98 -20.78
C MET A 557 2.58 15.51 -22.22
N ASP A 558 3.32 16.29 -23.00
CA ASP A 558 3.76 15.92 -24.36
C ASP A 558 4.69 14.69 -24.33
N GLY A 559 5.58 14.60 -23.32
CA GLY A 559 6.42 13.43 -23.11
C GLY A 559 5.60 12.16 -22.79
N ILE A 560 4.53 12.29 -22.00
CA ILE A 560 3.62 11.17 -21.71
C ILE A 560 2.87 10.73 -22.98
N ALA A 561 2.37 11.68 -23.76
CA ALA A 561 1.68 11.39 -25.01
C ALA A 561 2.60 10.68 -26.02
N ALA A 562 3.85 11.14 -26.16
CA ALA A 562 4.86 10.51 -27.01
C ALA A 562 5.15 9.07 -26.60
N MET A 563 5.37 8.83 -25.30
CA MET A 563 5.59 7.48 -24.73
C MET A 563 4.42 6.52 -25.04
N LEU A 564 3.18 6.98 -24.90
CA LEU A 564 2.01 6.16 -25.20
C LEU A 564 1.84 5.86 -26.68
N ASN A 565 2.12 6.83 -27.56
CA ASN A 565 2.14 6.61 -29.00
C ASN A 565 3.19 5.55 -29.38
N GLU A 566 4.40 5.69 -28.86
CA GLU A 566 5.47 4.73 -29.07
C GLU A 566 5.05 3.32 -28.58
N LEU A 567 4.52 3.21 -27.36
CA LEU A 567 4.06 1.94 -26.81
C LEU A 567 3.06 1.23 -27.74
N VAL A 568 2.04 1.96 -28.21
CA VAL A 568 0.99 1.37 -29.06
C VAL A 568 1.53 0.99 -30.44
N GLN A 569 2.48 1.75 -31.01
CA GLN A 569 3.04 1.51 -32.34
C GLN A 569 4.12 0.43 -32.36
N THR A 570 4.93 0.33 -31.30
CA THR A 570 6.14 -0.51 -31.32
C THR A 570 5.98 -1.83 -30.57
N TYR A 571 5.05 -1.93 -29.62
CA TYR A 571 4.87 -3.15 -28.86
C TYR A 571 4.43 -4.32 -29.75
N LYS A 572 5.17 -5.42 -29.69
CA LYS A 572 4.84 -6.67 -30.40
C LYS A 572 4.34 -7.69 -29.36
N PRO A 573 3.10 -8.19 -29.50
CA PRO A 573 2.60 -9.25 -28.62
C PRO A 573 3.52 -10.47 -28.65
N ILE A 574 3.73 -11.06 -27.48
CA ILE A 574 4.55 -12.28 -27.34
C ILE A 574 3.73 -13.44 -27.93
N PRO A 575 4.21 -14.13 -28.98
CA PRO A 575 3.48 -15.24 -29.58
C PRO A 575 3.19 -16.36 -28.57
N GLY A 576 1.94 -16.82 -28.50
CA GLY A 576 1.53 -17.89 -27.59
C GLY A 576 1.32 -17.47 -26.14
N ALA A 577 1.52 -16.20 -25.80
CA ALA A 577 1.34 -15.72 -24.43
C ALA A 577 -0.13 -15.67 -23.99
N GLU A 578 -1.09 -15.84 -24.91
CA GLU A 578 -2.53 -15.97 -24.59
C GLU A 578 -2.78 -17.13 -23.62
N VAL A 579 -1.99 -18.20 -23.71
CA VAL A 579 -2.05 -19.37 -22.81
C VAL A 579 -1.76 -19.00 -21.34
N LEU A 580 -1.00 -17.92 -21.10
CA LEU A 580 -0.69 -17.43 -19.76
C LEU A 580 -1.93 -16.81 -19.07
N PHE A 581 -2.95 -16.46 -19.84
CA PHE A 581 -4.18 -15.87 -19.36
C PHE A 581 -5.39 -16.80 -19.58
N PRO A 582 -5.39 -18.02 -19.02
CA PRO A 582 -6.54 -18.89 -19.15
C PRO A 582 -7.76 -18.15 -18.66
N SER A 583 -8.88 -18.24 -19.41
CA SER A 583 -10.14 -17.75 -18.91
C SER A 583 -10.38 -18.49 -17.59
N GLY A 584 -10.29 -17.82 -16.45
CA GLY A 584 -10.50 -18.45 -15.13
C GLY A 584 -11.96 -18.82 -14.91
N ARG A 585 -12.73 -18.89 -15.99
CA ARG A 585 -14.13 -19.31 -16.01
C ARG A 585 -14.17 -20.81 -16.12
N GLU A 586 -14.90 -21.41 -15.23
CA GLU A 586 -15.11 -22.85 -15.25
C GLU A 586 -15.86 -23.26 -16.52
N VAL A 587 -15.28 -24.17 -17.29
CA VAL A 587 -15.89 -24.69 -18.51
C VAL A 587 -17.08 -25.56 -18.13
N VAL A 588 -18.24 -25.20 -18.64
CA VAL A 588 -19.52 -25.88 -18.37
C VAL A 588 -19.88 -26.90 -19.46
N GLY A 589 -19.37 -26.68 -20.67
CA GLY A 589 -19.59 -27.57 -21.81
C GLY A 589 -19.04 -26.99 -23.11
N LYS A 590 -19.38 -27.62 -24.22
CA LYS A 590 -19.08 -27.17 -25.57
C LYS A 590 -20.23 -26.42 -26.20
N CYS A 591 -19.94 -25.40 -26.98
CA CYS A 591 -20.91 -24.59 -27.68
C CYS A 591 -21.53 -25.43 -28.83
N PRO A 592 -22.87 -25.56 -28.88
CA PRO A 592 -23.52 -26.32 -29.95
C PRO A 592 -23.36 -25.66 -31.34
N ARG A 593 -23.09 -24.34 -31.41
CA ARG A 593 -22.91 -23.63 -32.69
C ARG A 593 -21.50 -23.77 -33.29
N CYS A 594 -20.47 -23.65 -32.46
CA CYS A 594 -19.10 -23.52 -32.97
C CYS A 594 -18.08 -24.49 -32.32
N GLY A 595 -18.51 -25.29 -31.34
CA GLY A 595 -17.66 -26.27 -30.66
C GLY A 595 -16.72 -25.70 -29.62
N ALA A 596 -16.60 -24.36 -29.50
CA ALA A 596 -15.75 -23.72 -28.51
C ALA A 596 -16.28 -23.95 -27.09
N GLU A 597 -15.47 -23.64 -26.07
CA GLU A 597 -15.84 -23.79 -24.67
C GLU A 597 -16.95 -22.78 -24.28
N VAL A 598 -17.89 -23.23 -23.45
CA VAL A 598 -18.92 -22.40 -22.81
C VAL A 598 -18.58 -22.30 -21.34
N THR A 599 -18.44 -21.07 -20.84
CA THR A 599 -18.02 -20.79 -19.47
C THR A 599 -19.10 -20.09 -18.68
N GLU A 600 -19.03 -20.22 -17.35
CA GLU A 600 -19.96 -19.57 -16.44
C GLU A 600 -19.58 -18.11 -16.15
N SER A 601 -20.57 -17.21 -16.19
CA SER A 601 -20.48 -15.83 -15.77
C SER A 601 -21.59 -15.50 -14.76
N GLN A 602 -21.52 -14.33 -14.12
CA GLN A 602 -22.55 -13.88 -13.20
C GLN A 602 -23.96 -13.83 -13.83
N LYS A 603 -24.06 -13.41 -15.10
CA LYS A 603 -25.31 -13.21 -15.81
C LYS A 603 -25.80 -14.43 -16.60
N GLY A 604 -24.91 -15.37 -16.95
CA GLY A 604 -25.24 -16.50 -17.83
C GLY A 604 -24.03 -17.38 -18.16
N PHE A 605 -24.22 -18.27 -19.13
CA PHE A 605 -23.18 -19.15 -19.67
C PHE A 605 -22.88 -18.70 -21.10
N PHE A 606 -21.63 -18.34 -21.39
CA PHE A 606 -21.20 -17.68 -22.63
C PHE A 606 -20.22 -18.53 -23.40
N CYS A 607 -20.34 -18.54 -24.72
CA CYS A 607 -19.31 -19.12 -25.59
C CYS A 607 -18.04 -18.27 -25.55
N GLU A 608 -16.88 -18.89 -25.39
CA GLU A 608 -15.59 -18.22 -25.38
C GLU A 608 -15.13 -17.72 -26.77
N ASN A 609 -15.70 -18.26 -27.83
CA ASN A 609 -15.49 -17.73 -29.18
C ASN A 609 -16.25 -16.42 -29.37
N ARG A 610 -15.54 -15.30 -29.38
CA ARG A 610 -16.09 -13.94 -29.52
C ARG A 610 -16.90 -13.72 -30.79
N ALA A 611 -16.64 -14.49 -31.87
CA ALA A 611 -17.42 -14.45 -33.10
C ALA A 611 -18.75 -15.20 -32.97
N CYS A 612 -18.98 -15.93 -31.88
CA CYS A 612 -20.18 -16.72 -31.65
C CYS A 612 -21.09 -16.05 -30.62
N SER A 613 -22.31 -15.75 -31.02
CA SER A 613 -23.32 -15.10 -30.15
C SER A 613 -24.04 -16.03 -29.18
N PHE A 614 -23.63 -17.30 -29.05
CA PHE A 614 -24.27 -18.28 -28.18
C PHE A 614 -24.20 -17.89 -26.71
N VAL A 615 -25.34 -17.83 -26.05
CA VAL A 615 -25.47 -17.54 -24.62
C VAL A 615 -26.68 -18.21 -24.00
N LEU A 616 -26.55 -18.75 -22.78
CA LEU A 616 -27.66 -19.23 -21.94
C LEU A 616 -27.79 -18.29 -20.74
N TRP A 617 -28.88 -17.52 -20.66
CA TRP A 617 -29.10 -16.54 -19.61
C TRP A 617 -29.62 -17.16 -18.33
N LYS A 618 -29.01 -16.88 -17.15
CA LYS A 618 -29.48 -17.40 -15.84
C LYS A 618 -30.89 -16.89 -15.46
N ASN A 619 -31.21 -15.66 -15.86
CA ASN A 619 -32.50 -15.00 -15.58
C ASN A 619 -33.48 -15.06 -16.77
N SER A 620 -33.37 -16.09 -17.60
CA SER A 620 -34.29 -16.29 -18.72
C SER A 620 -35.77 -16.31 -18.26
N ARG A 621 -36.63 -15.58 -18.97
CA ARG A 621 -38.09 -15.55 -18.70
C ARG A 621 -38.72 -16.95 -18.67
N PHE A 622 -38.18 -17.88 -19.43
CA PHE A 622 -38.63 -19.27 -19.43
C PHE A 622 -38.50 -19.92 -18.05
N PHE A 623 -37.35 -19.75 -17.38
CA PHE A 623 -37.10 -20.31 -16.05
C PHE A 623 -37.81 -19.51 -14.95
N THR A 624 -37.78 -18.18 -15.01
CA THR A 624 -38.43 -17.33 -13.99
C THR A 624 -39.93 -17.52 -13.92
N ALA A 625 -40.64 -17.71 -15.06
CA ALA A 625 -42.07 -18.04 -15.11
C ALA A 625 -42.39 -19.37 -14.43
N LYS A 626 -41.42 -20.25 -14.25
CA LYS A 626 -41.56 -21.56 -13.57
C LYS A 626 -41.00 -21.56 -12.16
N LYS A 627 -40.70 -20.37 -11.63
CA LYS A 627 -40.01 -20.16 -10.35
C LYS A 627 -38.70 -20.97 -10.25
N LYS A 628 -37.95 -21.04 -11.36
CA LYS A 628 -36.65 -21.72 -11.48
C LYS A 628 -35.56 -20.77 -11.96
N VAL A 629 -34.31 -21.18 -11.77
CA VAL A 629 -33.14 -20.50 -12.27
C VAL A 629 -32.32 -21.51 -13.06
N LEU A 630 -31.70 -21.07 -14.14
CA LEU A 630 -30.75 -21.90 -14.88
C LEU A 630 -29.45 -22.08 -14.06
N THR A 631 -29.32 -23.25 -13.42
CA THR A 631 -28.14 -23.62 -12.65
C THR A 631 -27.03 -24.13 -13.57
N LYS A 632 -25.80 -24.14 -13.08
CA LYS A 632 -24.63 -24.68 -13.80
C LYS A 632 -24.83 -26.14 -14.21
N SER A 633 -25.29 -26.98 -13.31
CA SER A 633 -25.58 -28.40 -13.60
C SER A 633 -26.62 -28.58 -14.69
N LEU A 634 -27.65 -27.74 -14.69
CA LEU A 634 -28.71 -27.75 -15.71
C LEU A 634 -28.14 -27.27 -17.06
N ALA A 635 -27.34 -26.21 -17.07
CA ALA A 635 -26.65 -25.70 -18.26
C ALA A 635 -25.71 -26.76 -18.86
N ALA A 636 -24.91 -27.42 -18.02
CA ALA A 636 -24.01 -28.49 -18.45
C ALA A 636 -24.79 -29.66 -19.11
N ALA A 637 -25.90 -30.06 -18.51
CA ALA A 637 -26.77 -31.12 -19.08
C ALA A 637 -27.39 -30.71 -20.42
N LEU A 638 -27.84 -29.46 -20.55
CA LEU A 638 -28.37 -28.92 -21.81
C LEU A 638 -27.32 -28.83 -22.90
N LEU A 639 -26.09 -28.38 -22.56
CA LEU A 639 -24.97 -28.30 -23.50
C LEU A 639 -24.51 -29.70 -23.98
N LYS A 640 -24.52 -30.70 -23.08
CA LYS A 640 -24.05 -32.05 -23.38
C LYS A 640 -25.11 -32.87 -24.16
N ASN A 641 -26.36 -32.80 -23.78
CA ASN A 641 -27.43 -33.70 -24.24
C ASN A 641 -28.51 -32.99 -25.02
N GLY A 642 -28.49 -31.66 -25.15
CA GLY A 642 -29.58 -30.85 -25.69
C GLY A 642 -30.83 -30.84 -24.83
N ARG A 643 -30.90 -31.66 -23.77
CA ARG A 643 -32.06 -31.91 -22.92
C ARG A 643 -31.62 -32.14 -21.47
N ALA A 644 -32.46 -31.67 -20.52
CA ALA A 644 -32.19 -31.87 -19.10
C ALA A 644 -33.51 -31.98 -18.30
N PRO A 645 -33.56 -32.83 -17.24
CA PRO A 645 -34.74 -32.90 -16.36
C PRO A 645 -34.86 -31.65 -15.49
N LEU A 646 -36.07 -31.15 -15.31
CA LEU A 646 -36.35 -29.99 -14.47
C LEU A 646 -37.52 -30.34 -13.53
N LYS A 647 -37.20 -30.58 -12.25
CA LYS A 647 -38.17 -30.98 -11.24
C LYS A 647 -38.81 -29.79 -10.53
N GLY A 648 -40.08 -29.95 -10.12
CA GLY A 648 -40.82 -28.98 -9.31
C GLY A 648 -41.04 -27.64 -10.01
N CYS A 649 -41.34 -27.64 -11.31
CA CYS A 649 -41.74 -26.48 -12.08
C CYS A 649 -43.11 -25.97 -11.63
N TYR A 650 -43.27 -24.67 -11.42
CA TYR A 650 -44.51 -24.06 -11.05
C TYR A 650 -45.41 -23.81 -12.30
N SER A 651 -46.69 -24.15 -12.21
CA SER A 651 -47.67 -23.85 -13.23
C SER A 651 -48.61 -22.72 -12.76
N GLU A 652 -48.58 -21.58 -13.44
CA GLU A 652 -49.49 -20.47 -13.14
C GLU A 652 -50.96 -20.81 -13.38
N LYS A 653 -51.26 -21.72 -14.34
CA LYS A 653 -52.62 -22.12 -14.64
C LYS A 653 -53.27 -22.98 -13.56
N THR A 654 -52.51 -23.83 -12.90
CA THR A 654 -53.03 -24.81 -11.95
C THR A 654 -52.65 -24.56 -10.51
N GLY A 655 -51.67 -23.64 -10.27
CA GLY A 655 -51.09 -23.37 -8.94
C GLY A 655 -50.26 -24.52 -8.36
N LYS A 656 -50.04 -25.59 -9.10
CA LYS A 656 -49.34 -26.81 -8.67
C LYS A 656 -47.95 -26.91 -9.27
N THR A 657 -47.13 -27.73 -8.65
CA THR A 657 -45.78 -28.07 -9.18
C THR A 657 -45.84 -29.35 -10.01
N TYR A 658 -45.00 -29.45 -11.02
CA TYR A 658 -44.86 -30.59 -11.91
C TYR A 658 -43.41 -30.81 -12.30
N ASP A 659 -43.08 -32.02 -12.71
CA ASP A 659 -41.80 -32.40 -13.26
C ASP A 659 -41.86 -32.51 -14.77
N ALA A 660 -40.81 -32.10 -15.48
CA ALA A 660 -40.73 -32.20 -16.92
C ALA A 660 -39.25 -32.17 -17.37
N SER A 661 -39.04 -32.37 -18.66
CA SER A 661 -37.71 -32.14 -19.27
C SER A 661 -37.70 -30.82 -20.03
N VAL A 662 -36.56 -30.15 -20.02
CA VAL A 662 -36.31 -28.96 -20.81
C VAL A 662 -35.41 -29.32 -21.99
N LEU A 663 -35.82 -28.94 -23.19
CA LEU A 663 -35.06 -29.04 -24.42
C LEU A 663 -34.43 -27.65 -24.74
N LEU A 664 -33.18 -27.64 -25.12
CA LEU A 664 -32.51 -26.45 -25.64
C LEU A 664 -32.87 -26.30 -27.12
N GLU A 665 -33.46 -25.17 -27.46
CA GLU A 665 -33.71 -24.78 -28.87
C GLU A 665 -32.75 -23.69 -29.27
N ASP A 666 -32.14 -23.81 -30.44
CA ASP A 666 -31.16 -22.84 -30.97
C ASP A 666 -31.40 -22.68 -32.47
N ASP A 667 -31.75 -21.45 -32.88
CA ASP A 667 -31.95 -21.09 -34.30
C ASP A 667 -30.70 -20.49 -34.98
N GLY A 668 -29.56 -20.52 -34.29
CA GLY A 668 -28.30 -19.92 -34.76
C GLY A 668 -28.16 -18.45 -34.41
N GLN A 669 -29.24 -17.74 -34.06
CA GLN A 669 -29.22 -16.34 -33.61
C GLN A 669 -29.60 -16.23 -32.13
N ARG A 670 -30.68 -16.96 -31.72
CA ARG A 670 -31.22 -16.90 -30.34
C ARG A 670 -31.32 -18.30 -29.76
N THR A 671 -31.03 -18.39 -28.47
CA THR A 671 -31.27 -19.60 -27.69
C THR A 671 -32.63 -19.53 -27.03
N GLY A 672 -33.40 -20.59 -27.12
CA GLY A 672 -34.71 -20.79 -26.53
C GLY A 672 -34.78 -22.08 -25.71
N TYR A 673 -35.94 -22.30 -25.07
CA TYR A 673 -36.18 -23.51 -24.28
C TYR A 673 -37.61 -23.98 -24.49
N LYS A 674 -37.80 -25.30 -24.62
CA LYS A 674 -39.11 -25.94 -24.74
C LYS A 674 -39.30 -26.97 -23.64
N MET A 675 -40.51 -27.03 -23.08
CA MET A 675 -40.89 -28.09 -22.16
C MET A 675 -41.29 -29.34 -22.93
N VAL A 676 -40.79 -30.47 -22.47
CA VAL A 676 -41.17 -31.79 -22.97
C VAL A 676 -41.61 -32.61 -21.77
N PHE A 677 -42.81 -33.16 -21.88
CA PHE A 677 -43.36 -34.05 -20.88
C PHE A 677 -43.03 -35.49 -21.31
N ASP A 678 -42.32 -36.21 -20.47
CA ASP A 678 -42.10 -37.62 -20.68
C ASP A 678 -43.44 -38.32 -20.41
N ASN A 679 -44.10 -38.75 -21.45
CA ASN A 679 -45.22 -39.68 -21.30
C ASN A 679 -44.62 -40.94 -20.66
N GLY A 680 -44.97 -41.18 -19.36
CA GLY A 680 -44.61 -42.38 -18.62
C GLY A 680 -45.11 -43.66 -19.22
#